data_e601cd1839a3e7656deb4300b82980ff
#
_entry.id   e601cd1839a3e7656deb4300b82980ff
#
_cell.length_a   1.000
_cell.length_b   1.000
_cell.length_c   1.000
_cell.angle_alpha   90.00
_cell.angle_beta   90.00
_cell.angle_gamma   90.00
#
_symmetry.space_group_name_H-M   'P 1'
#
loop_
_entity.id
_entity.type
_entity.pdbx_description
1 polymer ?
#
loop_
_entity_poly.entity_id
_entity_poly.type
_entity_poly.pdbx_seq_one_letter_code
_entity_poly.pdbx_strand_id
1 'polypeptide(L)'
;MEEQVIVMPTVALRGMTILPGMVQHFDVSRPKSIAAVEKAMLGDQKLFLVSQKRPEIPDPELSDLYQIGTVSVVKQLVKLPSKNVRVLVEGLEKAELLCFDTEEPYLMGEISLMGEEEEDTEPLAGEAMLRILKDKLEEYGTVNQRVAKETLPALLLIGDLKEMLKQIPIQMPWDYTVCQAILECSSISAKYEAVLQTLMTEMEVYRIKKEFQEKVKADIDQNQKEYILREQMKIIRQELGEDNPLSDADEYQKKTESLKADKEVKEKLLKEIGRFRTMPAGSQEANVLRTYIETLLELPWKKTSKDNEDIRHAEKILNEDHYGLEKVKERILEYLAVRSLTKKGTSPIICLVGPPGTGKTSIARSVAKALNKKYVRISLGGVRDEAEIRGHRKTYVGAMPGRLVEGLRQAGVANPLMLLDEIDKVSSDYKGDTSSALLEVLDGEQNVKFRDHYVEVPVDLSQVLFIATANTTQIIPGPLLDRMELIEVNSYTENEKFHIAKDYLVGKQIERNGLTPQQIVFSDKCLEKIIHNYTREAGVRNLERRIGDVCRKAARKYLEKKQGPIRVNEGNLEKYLGKERVSFEDANEKDEVGIVRGLAWTSVGGDTLQIEVNVMPGKGNLLMTGQMGDVMKESAQIALTYVRSICPDYQVADDYFEKHDLHLHIPEGAVPKDGPSAGITMATAMLSAVTGRKVLAKVAMTGEITLRGRVLPIGGLKEKILAAKMAHIKKVLVPDKNRPDMAELSKEITRGLEIVYVKNMDEVIKEAFV
;
A
#
# COMPACT_ATOMS: atom_id res chain seq x y z
N MET A 1 -37.37 -15.51 -33.85
CA MET A 1 -36.65 -16.74 -34.21
C MET A 1 -36.61 -17.56 -32.94
N GLU A 2 -37.03 -18.85 -33.00
CA GLU A 2 -36.95 -19.74 -31.83
C GLU A 2 -35.48 -19.88 -31.47
N GLU A 3 -35.12 -19.54 -30.22
CA GLU A 3 -33.76 -19.72 -29.68
C GLU A 3 -33.47 -21.22 -29.70
N GLN A 4 -32.55 -21.64 -30.55
CA GLN A 4 -32.16 -23.03 -30.70
C GLN A 4 -31.20 -23.39 -29.56
N VAL A 5 -31.72 -23.87 -28.45
CA VAL A 5 -30.95 -24.37 -27.32
C VAL A 5 -30.36 -25.73 -27.68
N ILE A 6 -29.05 -25.87 -27.56
CA ILE A 6 -28.31 -27.09 -27.88
C ILE A 6 -27.47 -27.49 -26.67
N VAL A 7 -27.42 -28.78 -26.36
CA VAL A 7 -26.55 -29.31 -25.29
C VAL A 7 -25.30 -29.93 -25.95
N MET A 8 -24.12 -29.44 -25.52
CA MET A 8 -22.87 -29.97 -26.07
C MET A 8 -21.71 -29.98 -25.06
N PRO A 9 -20.67 -30.80 -25.32
CA PRO A 9 -19.45 -30.80 -24.48
C PRO A 9 -18.83 -29.42 -24.41
N THR A 10 -18.49 -28.99 -23.18
CA THR A 10 -17.99 -27.66 -22.91
C THR A 10 -16.57 -27.70 -22.30
N VAL A 11 -15.71 -26.82 -22.73
CA VAL A 11 -14.34 -26.69 -22.23
C VAL A 11 -14.06 -25.25 -21.77
N ALA A 12 -13.69 -25.09 -20.51
CA ALA A 12 -13.28 -23.84 -19.95
C ALA A 12 -11.79 -23.53 -20.29
N LEU A 13 -11.57 -22.44 -21.03
CA LEU A 13 -10.25 -22.00 -21.48
C LEU A 13 -9.57 -21.09 -20.46
N ARG A 14 -8.25 -21.26 -20.28
CA ARG A 14 -7.44 -20.42 -19.41
C ARG A 14 -6.65 -19.40 -20.21
N GLY A 15 -6.90 -18.10 -19.97
CA GLY A 15 -6.12 -17.01 -20.57
C GLY A 15 -6.15 -16.99 -22.10
N MET A 16 -7.24 -17.50 -22.69
CA MET A 16 -7.44 -17.58 -24.13
C MET A 16 -8.91 -17.47 -24.46
N THR A 17 -9.23 -16.80 -25.56
CA THR A 17 -10.57 -16.71 -26.14
C THR A 17 -10.49 -17.16 -27.60
N ILE A 18 -11.38 -18.07 -28.00
CA ILE A 18 -11.52 -18.50 -29.40
C ILE A 18 -12.62 -17.69 -30.07
N LEU A 19 -12.29 -17.08 -31.17
CA LEU A 19 -13.21 -16.26 -31.98
C LEU A 19 -13.78 -17.04 -33.16
N PRO A 20 -14.97 -16.72 -33.64
CA PRO A 20 -15.49 -17.29 -34.88
C PRO A 20 -14.54 -17.07 -36.07
N GLY A 21 -14.19 -18.15 -36.80
CA GLY A 21 -13.22 -18.13 -37.88
C GLY A 21 -11.75 -18.26 -37.44
N MET A 22 -11.46 -18.29 -36.13
CA MET A 22 -10.11 -18.49 -35.62
C MET A 22 -9.73 -19.96 -35.63
N VAL A 23 -8.53 -20.28 -36.14
CA VAL A 23 -7.94 -21.62 -36.06
C VAL A 23 -6.78 -21.58 -35.09
N GLN A 24 -6.91 -22.31 -33.97
CA GLN A 24 -5.94 -22.23 -32.88
C GLN A 24 -5.72 -23.60 -32.25
N HIS A 25 -4.48 -23.85 -31.82
CA HIS A 25 -4.15 -25.01 -31.01
C HIS A 25 -3.92 -24.61 -29.56
N PHE A 26 -4.33 -25.47 -28.63
CA PHE A 26 -4.06 -25.31 -27.21
C PHE A 26 -3.95 -26.66 -26.51
N ASP A 27 -3.31 -26.64 -25.34
CA ASP A 27 -3.09 -27.84 -24.54
C ASP A 27 -4.15 -27.96 -23.44
N VAL A 28 -4.78 -29.11 -23.38
CA VAL A 28 -5.79 -29.45 -22.37
C VAL A 28 -5.16 -30.37 -21.33
N SER A 29 -5.22 -29.97 -20.07
CA SER A 29 -4.60 -30.71 -18.96
C SER A 29 -5.61 -31.21 -17.91
N ARG A 30 -6.78 -30.59 -17.82
CA ARG A 30 -7.83 -30.97 -16.84
C ARG A 30 -8.54 -32.25 -17.26
N PRO A 31 -8.74 -33.23 -16.35
CA PRO A 31 -9.43 -34.50 -16.69
C PRO A 31 -10.82 -34.28 -17.27
N LYS A 32 -11.66 -33.40 -16.70
CA LYS A 32 -12.99 -33.04 -17.20
C LYS A 32 -12.94 -32.47 -18.62
N SER A 33 -11.99 -31.57 -18.90
CA SER A 33 -11.83 -30.97 -20.22
C SER A 33 -11.31 -31.97 -21.25
N ILE A 34 -10.42 -32.89 -20.87
CA ILE A 34 -9.93 -33.96 -21.75
C ILE A 34 -11.11 -34.88 -22.12
N ALA A 35 -11.93 -35.27 -21.13
CA ALA A 35 -13.10 -36.11 -21.36
C ALA A 35 -14.15 -35.43 -22.27
N ALA A 36 -14.36 -34.10 -22.11
CA ALA A 36 -15.25 -33.32 -22.98
C ALA A 36 -14.76 -33.34 -24.45
N VAL A 37 -13.44 -33.12 -24.66
CA VAL A 37 -12.87 -33.18 -26.02
C VAL A 37 -12.92 -34.57 -26.62
N GLU A 38 -12.61 -35.62 -25.85
CA GLU A 38 -12.72 -37.00 -26.31
C GLU A 38 -14.18 -37.37 -26.66
N LYS A 39 -15.16 -36.89 -25.89
CA LYS A 39 -16.58 -37.06 -26.19
C LYS A 39 -16.98 -36.34 -27.48
N ALA A 40 -16.51 -35.10 -27.68
CA ALA A 40 -16.76 -34.38 -28.92
C ALA A 40 -16.21 -35.14 -30.15
N MET A 41 -15.01 -35.74 -30.04
CA MET A 41 -14.38 -36.52 -31.11
C MET A 41 -15.14 -37.79 -31.45
N LEU A 42 -15.90 -38.35 -30.53
CA LEU A 42 -16.77 -39.52 -30.76
C LEU A 42 -18.13 -39.16 -31.40
N GLY A 43 -18.48 -37.87 -31.40
CA GLY A 43 -19.74 -37.35 -31.97
C GLY A 43 -19.51 -36.58 -33.27
N ASP A 44 -20.09 -35.38 -33.32
CA ASP A 44 -20.04 -34.46 -34.46
C ASP A 44 -18.80 -33.59 -34.51
N GLN A 45 -17.81 -33.84 -33.64
CA GLN A 45 -16.56 -33.09 -33.45
C GLN A 45 -16.78 -31.66 -33.00
N LYS A 46 -17.96 -31.27 -32.57
CA LYS A 46 -18.26 -29.93 -32.06
C LYS A 46 -18.14 -29.88 -30.55
N LEU A 47 -17.65 -28.77 -30.06
CA LEU A 47 -17.60 -28.47 -28.63
C LEU A 47 -17.75 -26.96 -28.41
N PHE A 48 -18.23 -26.60 -27.24
CA PHE A 48 -18.35 -25.20 -26.85
C PHE A 48 -17.10 -24.78 -26.04
N LEU A 49 -16.49 -23.68 -26.45
CA LEU A 49 -15.32 -23.13 -25.82
C LEU A 49 -15.67 -21.79 -25.15
N VAL A 50 -15.42 -21.70 -23.86
CA VAL A 50 -15.72 -20.50 -23.07
C VAL A 50 -14.52 -20.13 -22.20
N SER A 51 -14.21 -18.84 -22.12
CA SER A 51 -13.07 -18.31 -21.37
C SER A 51 -13.38 -18.20 -19.88
N GLN A 52 -12.37 -18.42 -19.05
CA GLN A 52 -12.46 -18.13 -17.61
C GLN A 52 -12.22 -16.64 -17.35
N LYS A 53 -12.99 -16.05 -16.42
CA LYS A 53 -12.79 -14.69 -15.93
C LYS A 53 -11.47 -14.57 -15.14
N ARG A 54 -11.12 -15.61 -14.40
CA ARG A 54 -9.88 -15.71 -13.61
C ARG A 54 -9.13 -16.99 -13.93
N PRO A 55 -8.02 -16.93 -14.67
CA PRO A 55 -7.27 -18.11 -15.11
C PRO A 55 -6.65 -18.94 -13.99
N GLU A 56 -6.50 -18.37 -12.77
CA GLU A 56 -5.89 -19.02 -11.62
C GLU A 56 -6.77 -20.11 -11.00
N ILE A 57 -8.07 -20.07 -11.21
CA ILE A 57 -9.02 -21.02 -10.64
C ILE A 57 -8.82 -22.39 -11.30
N PRO A 58 -8.49 -23.44 -10.52
CA PRO A 58 -8.22 -24.77 -11.11
C PRO A 58 -9.47 -25.46 -11.62
N ASP A 59 -10.58 -25.38 -10.95
CA ASP A 59 -11.88 -26.00 -11.31
C ASP A 59 -12.97 -24.92 -11.29
N PRO A 60 -13.26 -24.26 -12.42
CA PRO A 60 -14.17 -23.13 -12.48
C PRO A 60 -15.63 -23.58 -12.43
N GLU A 61 -16.43 -22.85 -11.64
CA GLU A 61 -17.89 -22.94 -11.64
C GLU A 61 -18.49 -22.02 -12.73
N LEU A 62 -19.80 -22.10 -12.96
CA LEU A 62 -20.50 -21.29 -13.96
C LEU A 62 -20.26 -19.78 -13.77
N SER A 63 -20.16 -19.31 -12.51
CA SER A 63 -19.90 -17.92 -12.16
C SER A 63 -18.50 -17.42 -12.54
N ASP A 64 -17.53 -18.33 -12.66
CA ASP A 64 -16.14 -18.05 -13.01
C ASP A 64 -15.91 -17.99 -14.51
N LEU A 65 -16.92 -18.34 -15.32
CA LEU A 65 -16.88 -18.32 -16.77
C LEU A 65 -17.56 -17.06 -17.32
N TYR A 66 -17.14 -16.67 -18.51
CA TYR A 66 -17.89 -15.72 -19.31
C TYR A 66 -19.18 -16.36 -19.80
N GLN A 67 -20.21 -15.57 -20.06
CA GLN A 67 -21.48 -16.10 -20.58
C GLN A 67 -21.40 -16.40 -22.07
N ILE A 68 -20.59 -15.62 -22.80
CA ILE A 68 -20.48 -15.78 -24.26
C ILE A 68 -19.19 -16.53 -24.59
N GLY A 69 -19.34 -17.55 -25.43
CA GLY A 69 -18.24 -18.36 -25.95
C GLY A 69 -18.44 -18.69 -27.43
N THR A 70 -17.68 -19.65 -27.92
CA THR A 70 -17.64 -20.00 -29.33
C THR A 70 -17.84 -21.50 -29.50
N VAL A 71 -18.84 -21.88 -30.29
CA VAL A 71 -18.98 -23.25 -30.81
C VAL A 71 -17.85 -23.50 -31.81
N SER A 72 -17.10 -24.56 -31.59
CA SER A 72 -15.90 -24.84 -32.37
C SER A 72 -15.89 -26.29 -32.80
N VAL A 73 -15.24 -26.57 -33.94
CA VAL A 73 -15.00 -27.92 -34.41
C VAL A 73 -13.57 -28.35 -34.13
N VAL A 74 -13.40 -29.56 -33.64
CA VAL A 74 -12.08 -30.15 -33.41
C VAL A 74 -11.53 -30.70 -34.71
N LYS A 75 -10.47 -30.09 -35.26
CA LYS A 75 -9.82 -30.54 -36.49
C LYS A 75 -8.79 -31.63 -36.24
N GLN A 76 -8.06 -31.56 -35.12
CA GLN A 76 -7.00 -32.51 -34.78
C GLN A 76 -6.84 -32.64 -33.26
N LEU A 77 -6.56 -33.86 -32.83
CA LEU A 77 -6.28 -34.20 -31.44
C LEU A 77 -4.95 -34.98 -31.38
N VAL A 78 -4.01 -34.55 -30.55
CA VAL A 78 -2.71 -35.20 -30.37
C VAL A 78 -2.48 -35.44 -28.86
N LYS A 79 -2.32 -36.72 -28.50
CA LYS A 79 -1.96 -37.06 -27.09
C LYS A 79 -0.48 -36.83 -26.86
N LEU A 80 -0.16 -36.04 -25.82
CA LEU A 80 1.23 -35.71 -25.46
C LEU A 80 1.76 -36.68 -24.39
N PRO A 81 3.09 -36.89 -24.30
CA PRO A 81 3.71 -37.78 -23.30
C PRO A 81 3.41 -37.37 -21.85
N SER A 82 3.10 -36.10 -21.63
CA SER A 82 2.73 -35.51 -20.33
C SER A 82 1.32 -35.82 -19.82
N LYS A 83 0.59 -36.72 -20.47
CA LYS A 83 -0.86 -36.98 -20.28
C LYS A 83 -1.77 -35.80 -20.66
N ASN A 84 -1.25 -34.71 -21.18
CA ASN A 84 -2.02 -33.61 -21.75
C ASN A 84 -2.44 -33.95 -23.17
N VAL A 85 -3.47 -33.26 -23.63
CA VAL A 85 -3.97 -33.42 -25.00
C VAL A 85 -3.85 -32.08 -25.71
N ARG A 86 -3.18 -32.07 -26.87
CA ARG A 86 -3.14 -30.89 -27.75
C ARG A 86 -4.26 -30.99 -28.76
N VAL A 87 -5.06 -29.93 -28.82
CA VAL A 87 -6.24 -29.86 -29.66
C VAL A 87 -6.08 -28.71 -30.65
N LEU A 88 -6.38 -28.96 -31.92
CA LEU A 88 -6.53 -27.92 -32.94
C LEU A 88 -8.02 -27.72 -33.18
N VAL A 89 -8.50 -26.51 -32.98
CA VAL A 89 -9.91 -26.16 -33.16
C VAL A 89 -10.09 -25.04 -34.17
N GLU A 90 -11.25 -25.01 -34.81
CA GLU A 90 -11.73 -23.89 -35.59
C GLU A 90 -13.03 -23.39 -34.98
N GLY A 91 -13.07 -22.10 -34.60
CA GLY A 91 -14.27 -21.45 -34.12
C GLY A 91 -15.30 -21.28 -35.23
N LEU A 92 -16.53 -21.67 -34.98
CA LEU A 92 -17.61 -21.57 -35.95
C LEU A 92 -18.52 -20.38 -35.66
N GLU A 93 -19.29 -20.46 -34.59
CA GLU A 93 -20.37 -19.54 -34.27
C GLU A 93 -20.32 -19.11 -32.81
N LYS A 94 -20.78 -17.91 -32.55
CA LYS A 94 -20.95 -17.34 -31.21
C LYS A 94 -22.16 -17.94 -30.52
N ALA A 95 -22.05 -18.31 -29.25
CA ALA A 95 -23.16 -18.82 -28.46
C ALA A 95 -23.09 -18.35 -27.01
N GLU A 96 -24.24 -18.28 -26.38
CA GLU A 96 -24.39 -17.95 -24.96
C GLU A 96 -24.54 -19.23 -24.13
N LEU A 97 -23.80 -19.33 -23.03
CA LEU A 97 -23.91 -20.41 -22.05
C LEU A 97 -25.00 -20.06 -21.04
N LEU A 98 -26.07 -20.87 -21.05
CA LEU A 98 -27.21 -20.67 -20.16
C LEU A 98 -26.99 -21.35 -18.80
N CYS A 99 -26.65 -22.63 -18.82
CA CYS A 99 -26.37 -23.43 -17.63
C CYS A 99 -25.55 -24.67 -17.98
N PHE A 100 -25.16 -25.43 -16.97
CA PHE A 100 -24.62 -26.76 -17.16
C PHE A 100 -25.75 -27.80 -16.98
N ASP A 101 -25.93 -28.65 -17.97
CA ASP A 101 -26.80 -29.82 -17.90
C ASP A 101 -26.17 -30.91 -17.02
N THR A 102 -24.88 -31.15 -17.18
CA THR A 102 -24.12 -32.14 -16.41
C THR A 102 -22.68 -31.63 -16.18
N GLU A 103 -22.15 -31.84 -14.97
CA GLU A 103 -20.78 -31.44 -14.62
C GLU A 103 -19.83 -32.64 -14.49
N GLU A 104 -20.35 -33.87 -14.37
CA GLU A 104 -19.57 -35.10 -14.25
C GLU A 104 -20.02 -36.13 -15.32
N PRO A 105 -19.12 -36.84 -16.00
CA PRO A 105 -17.63 -36.83 -15.86
C PRO A 105 -16.96 -35.68 -16.61
N TYR A 106 -17.70 -34.86 -17.35
CA TYR A 106 -17.23 -33.67 -18.07
C TYR A 106 -18.36 -32.65 -18.15
N LEU A 107 -18.00 -31.39 -18.42
CA LEU A 107 -18.99 -30.32 -18.52
C LEU A 107 -19.82 -30.45 -19.79
N MET A 108 -21.16 -30.48 -19.64
CA MET A 108 -22.13 -30.36 -20.72
C MET A 108 -22.86 -29.04 -20.54
N GLY A 109 -22.69 -28.12 -21.46
CA GLY A 109 -23.35 -26.81 -21.40
C GLY A 109 -24.59 -26.77 -22.25
N GLU A 110 -25.69 -26.23 -21.71
CA GLU A 110 -26.80 -25.74 -22.48
C GLU A 110 -26.48 -24.39 -23.07
N ILE A 111 -26.38 -24.28 -24.35
CA ILE A 111 -26.03 -23.10 -25.08
C ILE A 111 -27.15 -22.64 -26.01
N SER A 112 -27.30 -21.33 -26.12
CA SER A 112 -28.15 -20.69 -27.12
C SER A 112 -27.28 -20.13 -28.24
N LEU A 113 -27.54 -20.55 -29.50
CA LEU A 113 -26.82 -19.99 -30.64
C LEU A 113 -27.25 -18.53 -30.83
N MET A 114 -26.25 -17.65 -30.88
CA MET A 114 -26.48 -16.25 -31.17
C MET A 114 -26.46 -16.03 -32.68
N GLY A 115 -27.46 -15.34 -33.19
CA GLY A 115 -27.56 -15.02 -34.62
C GLY A 115 -26.41 -14.12 -35.09
N GLU A 116 -26.42 -13.80 -36.38
CA GLU A 116 -25.47 -12.82 -36.92
C GLU A 116 -25.61 -11.46 -36.20
N GLU A 117 -24.49 -10.72 -36.10
CA GLU A 117 -24.43 -9.40 -35.51
C GLU A 117 -25.43 -8.44 -36.22
N GLU A 118 -26.13 -7.62 -35.45
CA GLU A 118 -27.10 -6.69 -35.99
C GLU A 118 -26.37 -5.65 -36.89
N GLU A 119 -26.87 -5.53 -38.13
CA GLU A 119 -26.43 -4.49 -39.05
C GLU A 119 -27.11 -3.16 -38.67
N ASP A 120 -26.45 -2.43 -37.76
CA ASP A 120 -26.89 -1.12 -37.25
C ASP A 120 -26.25 0.07 -37.98
N THR A 121 -25.51 -0.20 -39.07
CA THR A 121 -24.76 0.82 -39.81
C THR A 121 -25.28 1.02 -41.24
N GLU A 122 -25.52 2.28 -41.63
CA GLU A 122 -25.79 2.65 -43.01
C GLU A 122 -24.57 2.34 -43.91
N PRO A 123 -24.76 1.94 -45.16
CA PRO A 123 -23.67 1.55 -46.09
C PRO A 123 -22.58 2.65 -46.23
N LEU A 124 -22.97 3.91 -46.24
CA LEU A 124 -22.04 5.04 -46.35
C LEU A 124 -21.20 5.23 -45.09
N ALA A 125 -21.83 5.02 -43.92
CA ALA A 125 -21.16 5.05 -42.62
C ALA A 125 -20.18 3.87 -42.46
N GLY A 126 -20.59 2.66 -42.91
CA GLY A 126 -19.73 1.47 -42.91
C GLY A 126 -18.45 1.66 -43.77
N GLU A 127 -18.57 2.31 -44.95
CA GLU A 127 -17.40 2.64 -45.78
C GLU A 127 -16.47 3.66 -45.10
N ALA A 128 -17.01 4.65 -44.40
CA ALA A 128 -16.23 5.60 -43.64
C ALA A 128 -15.50 4.93 -42.45
N MET A 129 -16.18 4.07 -41.71
CA MET A 129 -15.61 3.28 -40.62
C MET A 129 -14.47 2.38 -41.10
N LEU A 130 -14.64 1.74 -42.24
CA LEU A 130 -13.61 0.90 -42.85
C LEU A 130 -12.35 1.72 -43.20
N ARG A 131 -12.52 2.91 -43.77
CA ARG A 131 -11.39 3.80 -44.10
C ARG A 131 -10.65 4.23 -42.82
N ILE A 132 -11.37 4.65 -41.80
CA ILE A 132 -10.78 5.06 -40.50
C ILE A 132 -10.00 3.90 -39.88
N LEU A 133 -10.53 2.67 -39.92
CA LEU A 133 -9.82 1.50 -39.42
C LEU A 133 -8.53 1.24 -40.19
N LYS A 134 -8.55 1.36 -41.52
CA LYS A 134 -7.36 1.19 -42.35
C LYS A 134 -6.30 2.23 -42.02
N ASP A 135 -6.67 3.49 -41.92
CA ASP A 135 -5.78 4.59 -41.55
C ASP A 135 -5.13 4.33 -40.17
N LYS A 136 -5.96 3.88 -39.19
CA LYS A 136 -5.46 3.57 -37.85
C LYS A 136 -4.57 2.33 -37.78
N LEU A 137 -4.83 1.32 -38.59
CA LEU A 137 -3.96 0.15 -38.74
C LEU A 137 -2.61 0.53 -39.38
N GLU A 138 -2.60 1.39 -40.38
CA GLU A 138 -1.36 1.92 -40.95
C GLU A 138 -0.56 2.72 -39.91
N GLU A 139 -1.22 3.56 -39.15
CA GLU A 139 -0.60 4.32 -38.05
C GLU A 139 -0.02 3.36 -36.99
N TYR A 140 -0.75 2.31 -36.59
CA TYR A 140 -0.28 1.26 -35.69
C TYR A 140 0.97 0.54 -36.24
N GLY A 141 1.00 0.27 -37.54
CA GLY A 141 2.16 -0.31 -38.22
C GLY A 141 3.41 0.56 -38.14
N THR A 142 3.29 1.90 -38.10
CA THR A 142 4.45 2.78 -37.93
C THR A 142 5.10 2.63 -36.55
N VAL A 143 4.32 2.25 -35.55
CA VAL A 143 4.75 2.13 -34.16
C VAL A 143 5.21 0.70 -33.88
N ASN A 144 4.52 -0.31 -34.41
CA ASN A 144 4.81 -1.72 -34.21
C ASN A 144 5.30 -2.39 -35.49
N GLN A 145 6.62 -2.43 -35.69
CA GLN A 145 7.26 -2.98 -36.90
C GLN A 145 7.01 -4.48 -37.14
N ARG A 146 6.69 -5.25 -36.12
CA ARG A 146 6.36 -6.66 -36.24
C ARG A 146 5.01 -6.83 -36.92
N VAL A 147 4.00 -6.13 -36.48
CA VAL A 147 2.66 -6.13 -37.06
C VAL A 147 2.69 -5.57 -38.49
N ALA A 148 3.50 -4.54 -38.74
CA ALA A 148 3.68 -3.95 -40.08
C ALA A 148 4.17 -4.95 -41.12
N LYS A 149 5.01 -5.91 -40.74
CA LYS A 149 5.59 -6.90 -41.68
C LYS A 149 4.75 -8.15 -41.83
N GLU A 150 4.17 -8.65 -40.74
CA GLU A 150 3.55 -9.98 -40.71
C GLU A 150 2.04 -9.93 -40.95
N THR A 151 1.33 -8.92 -40.37
CA THR A 151 -0.13 -8.91 -40.28
C THR A 151 -0.79 -7.82 -41.11
N LEU A 152 -0.24 -6.63 -41.14
CA LEU A 152 -0.85 -5.44 -41.73
C LEU A 152 -1.15 -5.61 -43.23
N PRO A 153 -0.27 -6.19 -44.09
CA PRO A 153 -0.55 -6.31 -45.51
C PRO A 153 -1.80 -7.15 -45.81
N ALA A 154 -2.07 -8.18 -45.01
CA ALA A 154 -3.23 -9.02 -45.17
C ALA A 154 -4.52 -8.32 -44.76
N LEU A 155 -4.48 -7.58 -43.66
CA LEU A 155 -5.64 -6.82 -43.15
C LEU A 155 -6.06 -5.66 -44.07
N LEU A 156 -5.11 -4.93 -44.64
CA LEU A 156 -5.39 -3.80 -45.53
C LEU A 156 -6.06 -4.19 -46.86
N LEU A 157 -5.92 -5.45 -47.29
CA LEU A 157 -6.55 -5.97 -48.48
C LEU A 157 -8.05 -6.24 -48.30
N ILE A 158 -8.53 -6.33 -47.06
CA ILE A 158 -9.94 -6.58 -46.78
C ILE A 158 -10.76 -5.38 -47.21
N GLY A 159 -11.79 -5.62 -48.02
CA GLY A 159 -12.67 -4.59 -48.57
C GLY A 159 -14.00 -4.44 -47.85
N ASP A 160 -14.33 -5.35 -46.94
CA ASP A 160 -15.58 -5.38 -46.20
C ASP A 160 -15.35 -5.08 -44.71
N LEU A 161 -16.21 -4.22 -44.11
CA LEU A 161 -16.08 -3.81 -42.71
C LEU A 161 -16.29 -4.99 -41.75
N LYS A 162 -17.32 -5.81 -41.99
CA LYS A 162 -17.67 -6.97 -41.16
C LYS A 162 -16.52 -7.99 -41.12
N GLU A 163 -15.95 -8.29 -42.29
CA GLU A 163 -14.82 -9.20 -42.37
C GLU A 163 -13.56 -8.59 -41.72
N MET A 164 -13.33 -7.30 -41.87
CA MET A 164 -12.21 -6.61 -41.23
C MET A 164 -12.31 -6.65 -39.70
N LEU A 165 -13.48 -6.35 -39.13
CA LEU A 165 -13.74 -6.42 -37.70
C LEU A 165 -13.63 -7.84 -37.13
N LYS A 166 -13.83 -8.86 -37.95
CA LYS A 166 -13.64 -10.26 -37.60
C LYS A 166 -12.14 -10.63 -37.62
N GLN A 167 -11.39 -10.18 -38.64
CA GLN A 167 -9.99 -10.58 -38.84
C GLN A 167 -9.01 -9.86 -37.93
N ILE A 168 -9.28 -8.60 -37.56
CA ILE A 168 -8.38 -7.82 -36.69
C ILE A 168 -8.11 -8.56 -35.36
N PRO A 169 -9.11 -8.90 -34.53
CA PRO A 169 -8.87 -9.56 -33.25
C PRO A 169 -8.29 -10.97 -33.36
N ILE A 170 -8.45 -11.65 -34.54
CA ILE A 170 -7.84 -12.96 -34.79
C ILE A 170 -6.35 -12.84 -35.09
N GLN A 171 -5.93 -11.79 -35.79
CA GLN A 171 -4.55 -11.65 -36.26
C GLN A 171 -3.67 -10.77 -35.36
N MET A 172 -4.32 -9.95 -34.49
CA MET A 172 -3.58 -9.09 -33.55
C MET A 172 -3.22 -9.85 -32.26
N PRO A 173 -2.03 -9.59 -31.67
CA PRO A 173 -1.60 -10.24 -30.45
C PRO A 173 -2.22 -9.58 -29.21
N TRP A 174 -3.55 -9.51 -29.17
CA TRP A 174 -4.29 -8.90 -28.07
C TRP A 174 -4.52 -9.88 -26.92
N ASP A 175 -4.70 -9.33 -25.73
CA ASP A 175 -5.04 -10.12 -24.55
C ASP A 175 -6.42 -10.79 -24.70
N TYR A 176 -6.58 -11.97 -24.09
CA TYR A 176 -7.82 -12.74 -24.18
C TYR A 176 -9.04 -11.99 -23.64
N THR A 177 -8.83 -11.10 -22.65
CA THR A 177 -9.93 -10.28 -22.08
C THR A 177 -10.45 -9.26 -23.09
N VAL A 178 -9.56 -8.71 -23.91
CA VAL A 178 -9.91 -7.82 -25.01
C VAL A 178 -10.66 -8.59 -26.12
N CYS A 179 -10.14 -9.77 -26.50
CA CYS A 179 -10.81 -10.63 -27.47
C CYS A 179 -12.19 -11.06 -26.98
N GLN A 180 -12.35 -11.30 -25.68
CA GLN A 180 -13.62 -11.64 -25.08
C GLN A 180 -14.61 -10.47 -25.13
N ALA A 181 -14.17 -9.25 -24.78
CA ALA A 181 -15.01 -8.06 -24.87
C ALA A 181 -15.50 -7.79 -26.32
N ILE A 182 -14.66 -8.03 -27.31
CA ILE A 182 -15.04 -7.93 -28.73
C ILE A 182 -16.01 -9.05 -29.13
N LEU A 183 -15.84 -10.27 -28.60
CA LEU A 183 -16.76 -11.39 -28.83
C LEU A 183 -18.15 -11.09 -28.25
N GLU A 184 -18.25 -10.40 -27.14
CA GLU A 184 -19.50 -10.04 -26.47
C GLU A 184 -20.31 -8.95 -27.19
N CYS A 185 -19.70 -8.19 -28.10
CA CYS A 185 -20.42 -7.17 -28.87
C CYS A 185 -21.58 -7.77 -29.65
N SER A 186 -22.75 -7.12 -29.62
CA SER A 186 -23.99 -7.57 -30.28
C SER A 186 -24.23 -6.90 -31.64
N SER A 187 -23.58 -5.76 -31.91
CA SER A 187 -23.76 -5.03 -33.18
C SER A 187 -22.42 -4.68 -33.82
N ILE A 188 -22.46 -4.40 -35.11
CA ILE A 188 -21.28 -3.99 -35.91
C ILE A 188 -20.69 -2.68 -35.37
N SER A 189 -21.53 -1.73 -34.98
CA SER A 189 -21.12 -0.46 -34.41
C SER A 189 -20.36 -0.63 -33.08
N ALA A 190 -20.91 -1.42 -32.15
CA ALA A 190 -20.28 -1.71 -30.86
C ALA A 190 -18.93 -2.43 -31.05
N LYS A 191 -18.87 -3.37 -32.00
CA LYS A 191 -17.64 -4.08 -32.31
C LYS A 191 -16.58 -3.17 -32.94
N TYR A 192 -17.00 -2.26 -33.81
CA TYR A 192 -16.14 -1.24 -34.39
C TYR A 192 -15.51 -0.33 -33.30
N GLU A 193 -16.35 0.18 -32.38
CA GLU A 193 -15.87 1.01 -31.28
C GLU A 193 -14.88 0.26 -30.38
N ALA A 194 -15.18 -0.98 -30.03
CA ALA A 194 -14.30 -1.81 -29.20
C ALA A 194 -12.94 -2.05 -29.88
N VAL A 195 -12.95 -2.39 -31.16
CA VAL A 195 -11.71 -2.62 -31.95
C VAL A 195 -10.93 -1.33 -32.09
N LEU A 196 -11.58 -0.21 -32.42
CA LEU A 196 -10.93 1.09 -32.60
C LEU A 196 -10.30 1.59 -31.29
N GLN A 197 -11.03 1.51 -30.19
CA GLN A 197 -10.53 1.90 -28.86
C GLN A 197 -9.34 1.05 -28.43
N THR A 198 -9.39 -0.24 -28.69
CA THR A 198 -8.27 -1.15 -28.43
C THR A 198 -7.04 -0.77 -29.23
N LEU A 199 -7.18 -0.53 -30.54
CA LEU A 199 -6.09 -0.07 -31.40
C LEU A 199 -5.44 1.20 -30.89
N MET A 200 -6.26 2.19 -30.50
CA MET A 200 -5.76 3.46 -29.97
C MET A 200 -5.02 3.28 -28.65
N THR A 201 -5.54 2.45 -27.76
CA THR A 201 -4.90 2.15 -26.47
C THR A 201 -3.56 1.43 -26.66
N GLU A 202 -3.52 0.45 -27.53
CA GLU A 202 -2.29 -0.30 -27.87
C GLU A 202 -1.23 0.60 -28.50
N MET A 203 -1.62 1.53 -29.37
CA MET A 203 -0.71 2.51 -29.98
C MET A 203 -0.06 3.38 -28.89
N GLU A 204 -0.84 3.86 -27.93
CA GLU A 204 -0.32 4.70 -26.85
C GLU A 204 0.64 3.92 -25.94
N VAL A 205 0.29 2.68 -25.60
CA VAL A 205 1.17 1.77 -24.83
C VAL A 205 2.50 1.52 -25.57
N TYR A 206 2.45 1.23 -26.86
CA TYR A 206 3.66 1.04 -27.68
C TYR A 206 4.49 2.32 -27.79
N ARG A 207 3.87 3.47 -27.92
CA ARG A 207 4.55 4.77 -27.95
C ARG A 207 5.29 5.06 -26.66
N ILE A 208 4.60 4.87 -25.52
CA ILE A 208 5.23 4.99 -24.19
C ILE A 208 6.39 4.00 -24.04
N LYS A 209 6.18 2.74 -24.45
CA LYS A 209 7.21 1.71 -24.39
C LYS A 209 8.44 2.08 -25.24
N LYS A 210 8.23 2.64 -26.43
CA LYS A 210 9.31 3.08 -27.33
C LYS A 210 10.07 4.27 -26.73
N GLU A 211 9.38 5.26 -26.18
CA GLU A 211 10.02 6.38 -25.47
C GLU A 211 10.86 5.90 -24.29
N PHE A 212 10.35 4.92 -23.53
CA PHE A 212 11.13 4.29 -22.45
C PHE A 212 12.35 3.56 -22.95
N GLN A 213 12.20 2.78 -24.02
CA GLN A 213 13.31 2.04 -24.62
C GLN A 213 14.37 2.99 -25.21
N GLU A 214 13.98 4.10 -25.82
CA GLU A 214 14.91 5.12 -26.34
C GLU A 214 15.66 5.82 -25.21
N LYS A 215 14.99 6.14 -24.09
CA LYS A 215 15.64 6.67 -22.87
C LYS A 215 16.64 5.67 -22.27
N VAL A 216 16.21 4.41 -22.10
CA VAL A 216 17.08 3.35 -21.58
C VAL A 216 18.26 3.09 -22.54
N LYS A 217 18.04 3.14 -23.85
CA LYS A 217 19.10 2.99 -24.85
C LYS A 217 20.07 4.17 -24.80
N ALA A 218 19.57 5.41 -24.65
CA ALA A 218 20.41 6.58 -24.51
C ALA A 218 21.28 6.51 -23.25
N ASP A 219 20.70 6.04 -22.13
CA ASP A 219 21.43 5.82 -20.88
C ASP A 219 22.45 4.68 -21.00
N ILE A 220 22.11 3.61 -21.73
CA ILE A 220 23.03 2.49 -22.02
C ILE A 220 24.14 2.97 -22.94
N ASP A 221 23.85 3.71 -24.00
CA ASP A 221 24.83 4.25 -24.93
C ASP A 221 25.77 5.24 -24.23
N GLN A 222 25.26 6.05 -23.31
CA GLN A 222 26.05 6.94 -22.47
C GLN A 222 26.94 6.16 -21.51
N ASN A 223 26.41 5.14 -20.84
CA ASN A 223 27.16 4.25 -19.97
C ASN A 223 28.20 3.43 -20.75
N GLN A 224 27.85 2.97 -21.96
CA GLN A 224 28.77 2.22 -22.83
C GLN A 224 29.89 3.12 -23.36
N LYS A 225 29.56 4.38 -23.68
CA LYS A 225 30.57 5.39 -24.04
C LYS A 225 31.51 5.72 -22.87
N GLU A 226 30.94 5.86 -21.67
CA GLU A 226 31.70 6.04 -20.44
C GLU A 226 32.54 4.79 -20.12
N TYR A 227 31.99 3.60 -20.32
CA TYR A 227 32.71 2.33 -20.19
C TYR A 227 33.86 2.23 -21.19
N ILE A 228 33.64 2.55 -22.48
CA ILE A 228 34.69 2.56 -23.52
C ILE A 228 35.79 3.57 -23.21
N LEU A 229 35.39 4.79 -22.73
CA LEU A 229 36.35 5.79 -22.30
C LEU A 229 37.13 5.33 -21.06
N ARG A 230 36.48 4.67 -20.12
CA ARG A 230 37.14 4.06 -18.97
C ARG A 230 38.07 2.92 -19.37
N GLU A 231 37.69 2.07 -20.35
CA GLU A 231 38.49 1.00 -20.85
C GLU A 231 39.69 1.54 -21.68
N GLN A 232 39.48 2.61 -22.45
CA GLN A 232 40.58 3.32 -23.11
C GLN A 232 41.53 3.97 -22.09
N MET A 233 41.00 4.62 -21.05
CA MET A 233 41.83 5.09 -19.95
C MET A 233 42.55 3.97 -19.21
N LYS A 234 41.96 2.78 -19.11
CA LYS A 234 42.55 1.60 -18.48
C LYS A 234 43.69 1.08 -19.33
N ILE A 235 43.50 0.98 -20.67
CA ILE A 235 44.57 0.57 -21.63
C ILE A 235 45.72 1.60 -21.59
N ILE A 236 45.40 2.89 -21.57
CA ILE A 236 46.40 3.95 -21.45
C ILE A 236 47.15 3.86 -20.10
N ARG A 237 46.45 3.57 -19.02
CA ARG A 237 47.06 3.34 -17.69
C ARG A 237 47.89 2.08 -17.65
N GLN A 238 47.45 0.98 -18.35
CA GLN A 238 48.24 -0.23 -18.48
C GLN A 238 49.51 0.01 -19.30
N GLU A 239 49.48 0.78 -20.39
CA GLU A 239 50.65 1.17 -21.15
C GLU A 239 51.56 2.15 -20.35
N LEU A 240 51.00 2.97 -19.47
CA LEU A 240 51.75 3.84 -18.57
C LEU A 240 52.25 3.11 -17.32
N GLY A 241 51.88 1.80 -17.15
CA GLY A 241 52.29 1.02 -15.97
C GLY A 241 51.53 1.37 -14.67
N GLU A 242 50.42 2.14 -14.74
CA GLU A 242 49.67 2.60 -13.58
C GLU A 242 48.63 1.55 -13.09
N ASP A 243 48.24 0.56 -13.89
CA ASP A 243 47.28 -0.49 -13.49
C ASP A 243 47.98 -1.85 -13.31
N ASN A 244 48.95 -1.89 -12.41
CA ASN A 244 49.56 -3.16 -12.04
C ASN A 244 48.85 -3.69 -10.76
N PRO A 245 48.26 -4.92 -10.73
CA PRO A 245 47.71 -5.52 -9.51
C PRO A 245 48.71 -5.53 -8.35
N LEU A 246 49.99 -5.54 -8.64
CA LEU A 246 51.07 -5.39 -7.67
C LEU A 246 51.05 -4.00 -7.02
N SER A 247 50.81 -2.93 -7.78
CA SER A 247 50.70 -1.57 -7.28
C SER A 247 49.48 -1.37 -6.39
N ASP A 248 48.29 -1.90 -6.85
CA ASP A 248 47.04 -1.83 -6.05
C ASP A 248 47.17 -2.67 -4.77
N ALA A 249 47.74 -3.87 -4.85
CA ALA A 249 47.96 -4.73 -3.71
C ALA A 249 48.87 -4.07 -2.65
N ASP A 250 49.93 -3.37 -3.10
CA ASP A 250 50.84 -2.67 -2.21
C ASP A 250 50.17 -1.42 -1.59
N GLU A 251 49.33 -0.71 -2.31
CA GLU A 251 48.48 0.37 -1.78
C GLU A 251 47.48 -0.15 -0.74
N TYR A 252 46.77 -1.23 -1.04
CA TYR A 252 45.83 -1.84 -0.08
C TYR A 252 46.54 -2.37 1.16
N GLN A 253 47.75 -2.92 1.01
CA GLN A 253 48.55 -3.34 2.16
C GLN A 253 48.90 -2.17 3.08
N LYS A 254 49.40 -1.04 2.51
CA LYS A 254 49.71 0.17 3.29
C LYS A 254 48.47 0.72 3.99
N LYS A 255 47.29 0.75 3.28
CA LYS A 255 46.02 1.17 3.87
C LYS A 255 45.62 0.23 5.02
N THR A 256 45.80 -1.09 4.88
CA THR A 256 45.51 -2.08 5.94
C THR A 256 46.40 -1.90 7.16
N GLU A 257 47.67 -1.60 6.98
CA GLU A 257 48.60 -1.36 8.10
C GLU A 257 48.19 -0.13 8.92
N SER A 258 47.75 0.94 8.23
CA SER A 258 47.28 2.19 8.85
C SER A 258 45.84 2.09 9.39
N LEU A 259 45.08 1.07 9.00
CA LEU A 259 43.67 0.90 9.39
C LEU A 259 43.55 0.66 10.89
N LYS A 260 42.70 1.40 11.57
CA LYS A 260 42.36 1.18 12.97
C LYS A 260 41.25 0.09 13.07
N ALA A 261 41.64 -1.16 12.97
CA ALA A 261 40.75 -2.31 13.06
C ALA A 261 41.38 -3.40 13.94
N ASP A 262 40.55 -4.38 14.32
CA ASP A 262 40.96 -5.54 15.09
C ASP A 262 41.91 -6.44 14.29
N LYS A 263 42.67 -7.28 15.02
CA LYS A 263 43.67 -8.17 14.43
C LYS A 263 43.06 -9.12 13.41
N GLU A 264 41.88 -9.68 13.71
CA GLU A 264 41.13 -10.58 12.84
C GLU A 264 40.80 -9.93 11.47
N VAL A 265 40.37 -8.66 11.46
CA VAL A 265 40.07 -7.90 10.26
C VAL A 265 41.33 -7.66 9.41
N LYS A 266 42.43 -7.29 10.07
CA LYS A 266 43.71 -7.07 9.36
C LYS A 266 44.27 -8.36 8.78
N GLU A 267 44.22 -9.45 9.50
CA GLU A 267 44.65 -10.78 9.02
C GLU A 267 43.80 -11.23 7.80
N LYS A 268 42.48 -11.01 7.87
CA LYS A 268 41.60 -11.31 6.73
C LYS A 268 41.95 -10.46 5.52
N LEU A 269 42.11 -9.15 5.70
CA LEU A 269 42.50 -8.22 4.62
C LEU A 269 43.84 -8.63 3.99
N LEU A 270 44.87 -8.88 4.79
CA LEU A 270 46.18 -9.28 4.28
C LEU A 270 46.13 -10.60 3.51
N LYS A 271 45.31 -11.55 3.98
CA LYS A 271 45.07 -12.82 3.26
C LYS A 271 44.42 -12.61 1.90
N GLU A 272 43.39 -11.76 1.84
CA GLU A 272 42.70 -11.51 0.56
C GLU A 272 43.55 -10.63 -0.37
N ILE A 273 44.33 -9.68 0.14
CA ILE A 273 45.32 -8.91 -0.64
C ILE A 273 46.41 -9.84 -1.22
N GLY A 274 46.88 -10.83 -0.43
CA GLY A 274 47.79 -11.85 -0.91
C GLY A 274 47.23 -12.69 -2.07
N ARG A 275 45.97 -13.05 -2.01
CA ARG A 275 45.24 -13.69 -3.10
C ARG A 275 45.11 -12.79 -4.34
N PHE A 276 44.70 -11.52 -4.11
CA PHE A 276 44.56 -10.53 -5.17
C PHE A 276 45.87 -10.32 -5.95
N ARG A 277 47.02 -10.32 -5.24
CA ARG A 277 48.36 -10.16 -5.83
C ARG A 277 48.73 -11.31 -6.82
N THR A 278 48.17 -12.52 -6.58
CA THR A 278 48.45 -13.69 -7.40
C THR A 278 47.46 -13.91 -8.55
N MET A 279 46.39 -13.13 -8.59
CA MET A 279 45.35 -13.25 -9.62
C MET A 279 45.76 -12.53 -10.93
N PRO A 280 45.37 -13.08 -12.11
CA PRO A 280 45.56 -12.40 -13.40
C PRO A 280 44.85 -11.06 -13.42
N ALA A 281 45.51 -10.01 -13.88
CA ALA A 281 44.93 -8.68 -14.04
C ALA A 281 43.71 -8.75 -14.99
N GLY A 282 42.59 -8.16 -14.55
CA GLY A 282 41.35 -8.06 -15.34
C GLY A 282 40.47 -9.31 -15.31
N SER A 283 40.79 -10.33 -14.51
CA SER A 283 39.87 -11.46 -14.31
C SER A 283 38.59 -11.02 -13.52
N GLN A 284 37.48 -11.68 -13.78
CA GLN A 284 36.23 -11.41 -13.09
C GLN A 284 36.37 -11.60 -11.56
N GLU A 285 37.13 -12.62 -11.16
CA GLU A 285 37.40 -12.89 -9.74
C GLU A 285 38.26 -11.79 -9.09
N ALA A 286 39.26 -11.25 -9.82
CA ALA A 286 40.06 -10.13 -9.33
C ALA A 286 39.19 -8.87 -9.09
N ASN A 287 38.22 -8.58 -9.97
CA ASN A 287 37.33 -7.46 -9.80
C ASN A 287 36.39 -7.65 -8.59
N VAL A 288 35.87 -8.84 -8.37
CA VAL A 288 35.06 -9.18 -7.18
C VAL A 288 35.91 -9.01 -5.90
N LEU A 289 37.13 -9.52 -5.92
CA LEU A 289 38.03 -9.44 -4.78
C LEU A 289 38.51 -8.00 -4.52
N ARG A 290 38.74 -7.21 -5.56
CA ARG A 290 39.01 -5.76 -5.46
C ARG A 290 37.89 -5.06 -4.73
N THR A 291 36.65 -5.20 -5.18
CA THR A 291 35.47 -4.59 -4.57
C THR A 291 35.31 -5.01 -3.11
N TYR A 292 35.60 -6.28 -2.81
CA TYR A 292 35.55 -6.80 -1.44
C TYR A 292 36.60 -6.14 -0.54
N ILE A 293 37.86 -6.05 -0.98
CA ILE A 293 38.96 -5.44 -0.24
C ILE A 293 38.67 -3.94 -0.02
N GLU A 294 38.22 -3.23 -1.04
CA GLU A 294 37.84 -1.82 -0.96
C GLU A 294 36.71 -1.61 0.04
N THR A 295 35.68 -2.45 0.00
CA THR A 295 34.56 -2.39 0.97
C THR A 295 35.06 -2.55 2.40
N LEU A 296 35.95 -3.52 2.66
CA LEU A 296 36.51 -3.73 3.99
C LEU A 296 37.41 -2.57 4.46
N LEU A 297 38.15 -1.95 3.54
CA LEU A 297 39.00 -0.78 3.83
C LEU A 297 38.17 0.50 4.11
N GLU A 298 37.01 0.65 3.47
CA GLU A 298 36.11 1.78 3.65
C GLU A 298 35.31 1.70 4.94
N LEU A 299 35.14 0.52 5.55
CA LEU A 299 34.38 0.35 6.77
C LEU A 299 35.06 1.08 7.95
N PRO A 300 34.29 1.81 8.74
CA PRO A 300 34.82 2.60 9.87
C PRO A 300 34.99 1.75 11.14
N TRP A 301 35.82 0.73 11.12
CA TRP A 301 36.00 -0.26 12.18
C TRP A 301 36.09 0.30 13.62
N LYS A 302 36.94 1.28 13.83
CA LYS A 302 37.12 1.96 15.14
C LYS A 302 37.13 3.49 15.03
N LYS A 303 36.66 4.02 13.91
CA LYS A 303 36.58 5.44 13.68
C LYS A 303 35.25 5.97 14.22
N THR A 304 35.27 6.69 15.32
CA THR A 304 34.08 7.28 15.94
C THR A 304 34.02 8.79 15.74
N SER A 305 32.79 9.32 15.68
CA SER A 305 32.55 10.77 15.85
C SER A 305 32.53 11.12 17.33
N LYS A 306 32.87 12.38 17.64
CA LYS A 306 32.75 12.88 19.00
C LYS A 306 31.27 13.23 19.27
N ASP A 307 30.65 12.52 20.14
CA ASP A 307 29.28 12.74 20.55
C ASP A 307 29.15 13.98 21.43
N ASN A 308 28.03 14.68 21.32
CA ASN A 308 27.67 15.74 22.26
C ASN A 308 26.80 15.12 23.37
N GLU A 309 27.27 15.16 24.61
CA GLU A 309 26.55 14.58 25.76
C GLU A 309 25.75 15.64 26.55
N ASP A 310 25.68 16.88 26.06
CA ASP A 310 24.92 17.94 26.71
C ASP A 310 23.41 17.78 26.51
N ILE A 311 22.72 17.34 27.55
CA ILE A 311 21.25 17.12 27.55
C ILE A 311 20.50 18.43 27.33
N ARG A 312 21.00 19.58 27.86
CA ARG A 312 20.33 20.87 27.65
C ARG A 312 20.44 21.33 26.20
N HIS A 313 21.53 21.02 25.54
CA HIS A 313 21.70 21.26 24.11
C HIS A 313 20.73 20.36 23.30
N ALA A 314 20.57 19.09 23.70
CA ALA A 314 19.64 18.18 23.06
C ALA A 314 18.19 18.64 23.22
N GLU A 315 17.79 19.05 24.42
CA GLU A 315 16.47 19.61 24.70
C GLU A 315 16.18 20.84 23.83
N LYS A 316 17.15 21.76 23.74
CA LYS A 316 17.02 22.98 22.91
C LYS A 316 16.78 22.62 21.43
N ILE A 317 17.55 21.70 20.85
CA ILE A 317 17.41 21.30 19.45
C ILE A 317 16.05 20.61 19.22
N LEU A 318 15.63 19.71 20.13
CA LEU A 318 14.34 19.03 20.02
C LEU A 318 13.18 20.03 20.07
N ASN A 319 13.28 21.08 20.90
CA ASN A 319 12.27 22.12 20.99
C ASN A 319 12.27 23.08 19.79
N GLU A 320 13.45 23.36 19.22
CA GLU A 320 13.57 24.17 18.00
C GLU A 320 13.05 23.44 16.76
N ASP A 321 13.30 22.13 16.65
CA ASP A 321 12.96 21.34 15.45
C ASP A 321 11.52 20.78 15.49
N HIS A 322 10.87 20.69 16.68
CA HIS A 322 9.56 20.07 16.85
C HIS A 322 8.66 20.84 17.82
N TYR A 323 7.46 21.16 17.34
CA TYR A 323 6.40 21.70 18.20
C TYR A 323 5.65 20.57 18.89
N GLY A 324 5.32 20.74 20.17
CA GLY A 324 4.61 19.72 20.97
C GLY A 324 5.47 18.48 21.23
N LEU A 325 4.82 17.32 21.33
CA LEU A 325 5.45 16.03 21.59
C LEU A 325 6.24 15.95 22.90
N GLU A 326 5.79 16.65 23.94
CA GLU A 326 6.53 16.83 25.21
C GLU A 326 6.92 15.49 25.84
N LYS A 327 5.97 14.52 25.93
CA LYS A 327 6.23 13.17 26.46
C LYS A 327 7.31 12.43 25.67
N VAL A 328 7.30 12.57 24.33
CA VAL A 328 8.28 11.92 23.45
C VAL A 328 9.65 12.53 23.67
N LYS A 329 9.73 13.86 23.74
CA LYS A 329 10.98 14.58 24.01
C LYS A 329 11.55 14.21 25.38
N GLU A 330 10.72 14.22 26.42
CA GLU A 330 11.11 13.86 27.79
C GLU A 330 11.67 12.45 27.84
N ARG A 331 11.00 11.45 27.26
CA ARG A 331 11.48 10.06 27.18
C ARG A 331 12.80 9.93 26.43
N ILE A 332 12.96 10.67 25.34
CA ILE A 332 14.22 10.70 24.60
C ILE A 332 15.33 11.30 25.46
N LEU A 333 15.07 12.39 26.19
CA LEU A 333 16.04 13.02 27.07
C LEU A 333 16.42 12.11 28.25
N GLU A 334 15.46 11.43 28.87
CA GLU A 334 15.71 10.40 29.91
C GLU A 334 16.62 9.29 29.37
N TYR A 335 16.31 8.76 28.19
CA TYR A 335 17.12 7.73 27.53
C TYR A 335 18.56 8.22 27.26
N LEU A 336 18.71 9.44 26.76
CA LEU A 336 20.03 10.04 26.52
C LEU A 336 20.80 10.26 27.82
N ALA A 337 20.12 10.63 28.90
CA ALA A 337 20.73 10.77 30.22
C ALA A 337 21.28 9.44 30.76
N VAL A 338 20.47 8.37 30.69
CA VAL A 338 20.89 7.03 31.11
C VAL A 338 22.08 6.55 30.27
N ARG A 339 22.03 6.74 28.94
CA ARG A 339 23.12 6.38 28.04
C ARG A 339 24.43 7.13 28.36
N SER A 340 24.35 8.42 28.67
CA SER A 340 25.51 9.22 29.06
C SER A 340 26.15 8.72 30.38
N LEU A 341 25.33 8.27 31.33
CA LEU A 341 25.78 7.76 32.62
C LEU A 341 26.37 6.34 32.54
N THR A 342 25.76 5.47 31.77
CA THR A 342 26.14 4.04 31.75
C THR A 342 27.36 3.73 30.90
N LYS A 343 27.71 4.60 29.93
CA LYS A 343 28.83 4.45 28.96
C LYS A 343 28.92 3.08 28.27
N LYS A 344 27.94 2.21 28.44
CA LYS A 344 27.83 0.87 27.83
C LYS A 344 26.51 0.77 27.08
N GLY A 345 26.54 0.27 25.86
CA GLY A 345 25.41 0.18 24.94
C GLY A 345 24.33 -0.84 25.28
N THR A 346 24.02 -1.04 26.56
CA THR A 346 23.01 -2.01 27.02
C THR A 346 21.61 -1.40 27.21
N SER A 347 21.39 -0.16 26.75
CA SER A 347 20.07 0.45 26.84
C SER A 347 19.11 -0.15 25.79
N PRO A 348 17.84 -0.38 26.14
CA PRO A 348 16.84 -0.83 25.18
C PRO A 348 16.73 0.15 24.01
N ILE A 349 16.32 -0.37 22.86
CA ILE A 349 16.25 0.43 21.65
C ILE A 349 14.93 1.19 21.64
N ILE A 350 14.98 2.48 21.39
CA ILE A 350 13.76 3.29 21.25
C ILE A 350 13.00 2.91 19.98
N CYS A 351 11.73 2.58 20.13
CA CYS A 351 10.80 2.42 19.01
C CYS A 351 9.68 3.48 19.09
N LEU A 352 9.65 4.37 18.11
CA LEU A 352 8.61 5.41 17.98
C LEU A 352 7.41 4.81 17.27
N VAL A 353 6.29 4.63 17.97
CA VAL A 353 5.07 4.01 17.44
C VAL A 353 3.96 5.04 17.31
N GLY A 354 3.27 5.06 16.18
CA GLY A 354 2.11 5.95 15.99
C GLY A 354 1.74 6.17 14.53
N PRO A 355 0.68 6.94 14.25
CA PRO A 355 0.18 7.16 12.92
C PRO A 355 1.22 7.74 11.95
N PRO A 356 1.04 7.55 10.63
CA PRO A 356 1.93 8.13 9.64
C PRO A 356 1.86 9.67 9.66
N GLY A 357 3.00 10.31 9.42
CA GLY A 357 3.09 11.79 9.35
C GLY A 357 3.17 12.53 10.68
N THR A 358 3.31 11.82 11.81
CA THR A 358 3.46 12.42 13.15
C THR A 358 4.90 12.77 13.53
N GLY A 359 5.82 12.77 12.56
CA GLY A 359 7.19 13.28 12.78
C GLY A 359 8.19 12.25 13.32
N LYS A 360 7.87 10.96 13.41
CA LYS A 360 8.76 9.90 13.94
C LYS A 360 10.17 9.92 13.31
N THR A 361 10.23 9.93 11.98
CA THR A 361 11.50 9.98 11.24
C THR A 361 12.25 11.29 11.42
N SER A 362 11.56 12.43 11.58
CA SER A 362 12.18 13.73 11.79
C SER A 362 12.76 13.87 13.20
N ILE A 363 12.08 13.33 14.22
CA ILE A 363 12.61 13.30 15.60
C ILE A 363 13.94 12.54 15.66
N ALA A 364 14.04 11.36 15.04
CA ALA A 364 15.27 10.60 15.00
C ALA A 364 16.42 11.39 14.36
N ARG A 365 16.13 12.18 13.32
CA ARG A 365 17.12 13.09 12.71
C ARG A 365 17.55 14.21 13.66
N SER A 366 16.61 14.79 14.40
CA SER A 366 16.91 15.84 15.36
C SER A 366 17.71 15.30 16.55
N VAL A 367 17.46 14.07 16.99
CA VAL A 367 18.29 13.38 17.97
C VAL A 367 19.74 13.21 17.44
N ALA A 368 19.90 12.80 16.20
CA ALA A 368 21.23 12.69 15.59
C ALA A 368 21.95 14.04 15.54
N LYS A 369 21.24 15.11 15.17
CA LYS A 369 21.75 16.49 15.17
C LYS A 369 22.15 16.94 16.59
N ALA A 370 21.31 16.68 17.58
CA ALA A 370 21.56 17.04 18.97
C ALA A 370 22.79 16.35 19.56
N LEU A 371 23.00 15.10 19.23
CA LEU A 371 24.16 14.31 19.66
C LEU A 371 25.40 14.48 18.76
N ASN A 372 25.33 15.29 17.71
CA ASN A 372 26.36 15.41 16.69
C ASN A 372 26.76 14.06 16.05
N LYS A 373 25.79 13.15 15.92
CA LYS A 373 25.98 11.85 15.28
C LYS A 373 25.71 11.90 13.77
N LYS A 374 26.42 11.08 13.02
CA LYS A 374 26.07 10.84 11.62
C LYS A 374 24.76 10.07 11.58
N TYR A 375 23.85 10.49 10.71
CA TYR A 375 22.51 9.93 10.57
C TYR A 375 22.41 9.05 9.32
N VAL A 376 21.95 7.83 9.50
CA VAL A 376 21.62 6.90 8.41
C VAL A 376 20.20 6.41 8.58
N ARG A 377 19.44 6.36 7.49
CA ARG A 377 18.09 5.78 7.47
C ARG A 377 18.09 4.48 6.70
N ILE A 378 17.63 3.43 7.34
CA ILE A 378 17.43 2.11 6.75
C ILE A 378 15.94 1.83 6.71
N SER A 379 15.34 1.82 5.51
CA SER A 379 13.94 1.46 5.35
C SER A 379 13.80 -0.06 5.37
N LEU A 380 13.02 -0.58 6.30
CA LEU A 380 12.70 -2.00 6.41
C LEU A 380 11.40 -2.37 5.68
N GLY A 381 10.64 -1.36 5.23
CA GLY A 381 9.42 -1.58 4.45
C GLY A 381 9.73 -2.25 3.11
N GLY A 382 9.20 -3.47 2.92
CA GLY A 382 9.41 -4.26 1.70
C GLY A 382 10.63 -5.18 1.72
N VAL A 383 11.38 -5.23 2.81
CA VAL A 383 12.45 -6.23 3.02
C VAL A 383 11.80 -7.59 3.26
N ARG A 384 12.17 -8.57 2.42
CA ARG A 384 11.63 -9.93 2.45
C ARG A 384 12.68 -11.01 2.66
N ASP A 385 13.95 -10.69 2.45
CA ASP A 385 15.07 -11.61 2.51
C ASP A 385 16.03 -11.21 3.62
N GLU A 386 16.44 -12.18 4.45
CA GLU A 386 17.47 -12.00 5.47
C GLU A 386 18.77 -11.46 4.87
N ALA A 387 19.07 -11.83 3.63
CA ALA A 387 20.25 -11.34 2.91
C ALA A 387 20.28 -9.82 2.70
N GLU A 388 19.14 -9.15 2.71
CA GLU A 388 19.13 -7.68 2.68
C GLU A 388 19.69 -7.07 3.97
N ILE A 389 19.56 -7.74 5.12
CA ILE A 389 20.09 -7.29 6.42
C ILE A 389 21.52 -7.75 6.61
N ARG A 390 21.80 -9.05 6.32
CA ARG A 390 23.09 -9.71 6.56
C ARG A 390 24.02 -9.78 5.37
N GLY A 391 23.59 -9.27 4.19
CA GLY A 391 24.37 -9.36 2.96
C GLY A 391 24.35 -10.72 2.27
N HIS A 392 24.82 -10.75 1.06
CA HIS A 392 24.98 -11.96 0.28
C HIS A 392 26.41 -12.50 0.40
N ARG A 393 26.57 -13.83 0.34
CA ARG A 393 27.92 -14.41 0.32
C ARG A 393 28.71 -13.87 -0.86
N LYS A 394 29.94 -13.42 -0.63
CA LYS A 394 30.82 -12.79 -1.62
C LYS A 394 31.09 -13.61 -2.88
N THR A 395 30.81 -14.92 -2.84
CA THR A 395 30.99 -15.83 -3.98
C THR A 395 29.93 -15.67 -5.07
N TYR A 396 28.83 -14.99 -4.79
CA TYR A 396 27.80 -14.73 -5.82
C TYR A 396 28.14 -13.49 -6.64
N VAL A 397 27.86 -13.56 -7.94
CA VAL A 397 27.97 -12.39 -8.82
C VAL A 397 26.97 -11.33 -8.38
N GLY A 398 27.45 -10.11 -8.14
CA GLY A 398 26.61 -9.03 -7.63
C GLY A 398 26.38 -9.05 -6.12
N ALA A 399 27.13 -9.86 -5.36
CA ALA A 399 27.06 -9.87 -3.91
C ALA A 399 27.36 -8.49 -3.32
N MET A 400 26.59 -8.08 -2.33
CA MET A 400 26.70 -6.81 -1.62
C MET A 400 26.62 -7.03 -0.11
N PRO A 401 27.25 -6.14 0.70
CA PRO A 401 27.04 -6.15 2.14
C PRO A 401 25.58 -5.88 2.49
N GLY A 402 25.15 -6.31 3.67
CA GLY A 402 23.84 -6.02 4.19
C GLY A 402 23.63 -4.53 4.45
N ARG A 403 22.38 -4.12 4.52
CA ARG A 403 21.98 -2.70 4.70
C ARG A 403 22.59 -2.04 5.96
N LEU A 404 22.86 -2.82 6.99
CA LEU A 404 23.47 -2.30 8.21
C LEU A 404 24.95 -1.94 8.01
N VAL A 405 25.68 -2.85 7.38
CA VAL A 405 27.12 -2.64 7.07
C VAL A 405 27.25 -1.54 6.03
N GLU A 406 26.41 -1.52 5.03
CA GLU A 406 26.35 -0.43 4.05
C GLU A 406 26.03 0.92 4.73
N GLY A 407 25.13 0.91 5.73
CA GLY A 407 24.83 2.08 6.55
C GLY A 407 26.06 2.58 7.33
N LEU A 408 26.88 1.68 7.87
CA LEU A 408 28.16 2.06 8.50
C LEU A 408 29.12 2.69 7.49
N ARG A 409 29.23 2.11 6.30
CA ARG A 409 30.05 2.62 5.21
C ARG A 409 29.65 4.04 4.84
N GLN A 410 28.36 4.28 4.63
CA GLN A 410 27.81 5.60 4.31
C GLN A 410 28.02 6.62 5.44
N ALA A 411 27.91 6.20 6.69
CA ALA A 411 28.15 7.06 7.83
C ALA A 411 29.63 7.47 7.95
N GLY A 412 30.55 6.59 7.56
CA GLY A 412 32.00 6.75 7.71
C GLY A 412 32.49 6.82 9.16
N VAL A 413 31.65 6.40 10.12
CA VAL A 413 31.94 6.30 11.57
C VAL A 413 31.27 5.05 12.15
N ALA A 414 31.87 4.47 13.22
CA ALA A 414 31.36 3.28 13.87
C ALA A 414 30.22 3.56 14.87
N ASN A 415 29.96 4.81 15.22
CA ASN A 415 28.95 5.23 16.19
C ASN A 415 27.84 6.12 15.60
N PRO A 416 27.30 5.83 14.41
CA PRO A 416 26.22 6.64 13.84
C PRO A 416 24.92 6.46 14.63
N LEU A 417 23.91 7.29 14.32
CA LEU A 417 22.51 6.98 14.59
C LEU A 417 21.92 6.31 13.35
N MET A 418 21.44 5.08 13.51
CA MET A 418 20.73 4.33 12.48
C MET A 418 19.25 4.29 12.78
N LEU A 419 18.45 4.84 11.88
CA LEU A 419 17.00 4.76 11.93
C LEU A 419 16.53 3.53 11.16
N LEU A 420 15.91 2.59 11.88
CA LEU A 420 15.22 1.43 11.32
C LEU A 420 13.76 1.82 11.07
N ASP A 421 13.47 2.27 9.85
CA ASP A 421 12.17 2.85 9.51
C ASP A 421 11.19 1.78 9.04
N GLU A 422 9.93 1.84 9.52
CA GLU A 422 8.85 0.91 9.19
C GLU A 422 9.13 -0.55 9.58
N ILE A 423 9.57 -0.78 10.83
CA ILE A 423 9.88 -2.14 11.35
C ILE A 423 8.63 -3.03 11.39
N ASP A 424 7.45 -2.46 11.47
CA ASP A 424 6.15 -3.15 11.42
C ASP A 424 5.82 -3.73 10.04
N LYS A 425 6.59 -3.38 8.99
CA LYS A 425 6.38 -3.90 7.63
C LYS A 425 7.37 -5.00 7.24
N VAL A 426 8.13 -5.48 8.18
CA VAL A 426 9.03 -6.63 7.99
C VAL A 426 8.16 -7.88 7.89
N SER A 427 8.20 -8.56 6.74
CA SER A 427 7.43 -9.79 6.53
C SER A 427 8.18 -11.02 7.06
N SER A 428 7.40 -11.96 7.59
CA SER A 428 7.88 -13.28 8.00
C SER A 428 7.57 -14.31 6.91
N ASP A 429 8.09 -14.13 5.70
CA ASP A 429 7.84 -15.02 4.58
C ASP A 429 8.83 -16.21 4.55
N TYR A 430 8.45 -17.29 3.85
CA TYR A 430 9.13 -18.59 3.73
C TYR A 430 10.61 -18.59 3.26
N LYS A 431 11.22 -17.45 2.95
CA LYS A 431 12.58 -17.35 2.38
C LYS A 431 13.68 -16.88 3.34
N GLY A 432 13.42 -16.80 4.63
CA GLY A 432 14.39 -16.37 5.64
C GLY A 432 13.72 -15.54 6.72
N ASP A 433 14.17 -15.70 7.95
CA ASP A 433 13.61 -14.96 9.08
C ASP A 433 14.36 -13.63 9.28
N THR A 434 13.90 -12.62 8.55
CA THR A 434 14.41 -11.24 8.69
C THR A 434 14.33 -10.75 10.16
N SER A 435 13.33 -11.25 10.91
CA SER A 435 13.16 -10.91 12.32
C SER A 435 14.28 -11.47 13.18
N SER A 436 14.75 -12.70 12.89
CA SER A 436 15.90 -13.29 13.59
C SER A 436 17.19 -12.50 13.34
N ALA A 437 17.41 -12.01 12.11
CA ALA A 437 18.56 -11.16 11.83
C ALA A 437 18.51 -9.84 12.62
N LEU A 438 17.32 -9.23 12.73
CA LEU A 438 17.14 -8.02 13.52
C LEU A 438 17.28 -8.29 15.04
N LEU A 439 16.88 -9.45 15.53
CA LEU A 439 17.09 -9.82 16.94
C LEU A 439 18.57 -9.82 17.33
N GLU A 440 19.47 -10.33 16.49
CA GLU A 440 20.91 -10.28 16.73
C GLU A 440 21.44 -8.83 16.74
N VAL A 441 20.93 -8.00 15.84
CA VAL A 441 21.32 -6.59 15.74
C VAL A 441 20.87 -5.78 16.95
N LEU A 442 19.66 -6.05 17.43
CA LEU A 442 19.02 -5.31 18.51
C LEU A 442 19.36 -5.86 19.90
N ASP A 443 20.09 -6.95 19.96
CA ASP A 443 20.59 -7.54 21.22
C ASP A 443 21.97 -6.96 21.55
N GLY A 444 22.06 -6.20 22.64
CA GLY A 444 23.32 -5.55 23.06
C GLY A 444 24.46 -6.51 23.41
N GLU A 445 24.16 -7.82 23.70
CA GLU A 445 25.20 -8.82 23.94
C GLU A 445 25.70 -9.46 22.65
N GLN A 446 24.84 -9.57 21.63
CA GLN A 446 25.14 -10.23 20.36
C GLN A 446 25.69 -9.25 19.30
N ASN A 447 25.22 -8.01 19.29
CA ASN A 447 25.56 -7.01 18.27
C ASN A 447 27.04 -6.58 18.24
N VAL A 448 27.80 -6.87 19.30
CA VAL A 448 29.27 -6.67 19.34
C VAL A 448 29.99 -7.54 18.31
N LYS A 449 29.41 -8.67 17.92
CA LYS A 449 29.98 -9.63 16.97
C LYS A 449 29.05 -9.93 15.83
N PHE A 450 28.31 -8.94 15.35
CA PHE A 450 27.41 -9.10 14.22
C PHE A 450 28.15 -9.62 12.98
N ARG A 451 27.64 -10.69 12.36
CA ARG A 451 28.25 -11.28 11.18
C ARG A 451 27.41 -11.00 9.92
N ASP A 452 27.98 -10.18 9.09
CA ASP A 452 27.49 -9.98 7.71
C ASP A 452 28.10 -11.08 6.80
N HIS A 453 27.28 -11.67 5.96
CA HIS A 453 27.70 -12.78 5.06
C HIS A 453 28.68 -12.33 3.97
N TYR A 454 28.62 -11.05 3.58
CA TYR A 454 29.57 -10.48 2.62
C TYR A 454 30.90 -10.19 3.28
N VAL A 455 30.87 -9.53 4.43
CA VAL A 455 32.07 -9.09 5.17
C VAL A 455 32.83 -10.26 5.79
N GLU A 456 32.14 -11.32 6.23
CA GLU A 456 32.69 -12.56 6.82
C GLU A 456 33.50 -12.39 8.12
N VAL A 457 33.77 -11.19 8.57
CA VAL A 457 34.40 -10.89 9.86
C VAL A 457 33.42 -10.18 10.77
N PRO A 458 33.54 -10.32 12.10
CA PRO A 458 32.63 -9.66 13.03
C PRO A 458 32.68 -8.14 12.90
N VAL A 459 31.52 -7.52 12.88
CA VAL A 459 31.33 -6.06 12.87
C VAL A 459 30.73 -5.64 14.19
N ASP A 460 31.37 -4.73 14.89
CA ASP A 460 30.87 -4.23 16.17
C ASP A 460 29.82 -3.13 15.95
N LEU A 461 28.56 -3.45 16.27
CA LEU A 461 27.41 -2.54 16.21
C LEU A 461 27.07 -1.92 17.59
N SER A 462 27.81 -2.24 18.66
CA SER A 462 27.50 -1.80 20.03
C SER A 462 27.54 -0.29 20.23
N GLN A 463 28.29 0.42 19.38
CA GLN A 463 28.40 1.88 19.42
C GLN A 463 27.33 2.59 18.59
N VAL A 464 26.58 1.84 17.77
CA VAL A 464 25.49 2.37 16.97
C VAL A 464 24.31 2.74 17.87
N LEU A 465 23.73 3.90 17.66
CA LEU A 465 22.46 4.27 18.29
C LEU A 465 21.32 3.89 17.35
N PHE A 466 20.61 2.81 17.68
CA PHE A 466 19.43 2.41 16.91
C PHE A 466 18.18 3.12 17.42
N ILE A 467 17.39 3.65 16.50
CA ILE A 467 16.02 4.10 16.74
C ILE A 467 15.15 3.39 15.71
N ALA A 468 14.05 2.78 16.13
CA ALA A 468 13.08 2.17 15.25
C ALA A 468 11.83 3.03 15.10
N THR A 469 11.12 2.89 13.99
CA THR A 469 9.78 3.46 13.82
C THR A 469 8.79 2.40 13.39
N ALA A 470 7.56 2.50 13.90
CA ALA A 470 6.44 1.65 13.51
C ALA A 470 5.16 2.46 13.42
N ASN A 471 4.19 1.99 12.65
CA ASN A 471 2.85 2.57 12.67
C ASN A 471 1.94 1.83 13.66
N THR A 472 2.16 0.54 13.84
CA THR A 472 1.45 -0.32 14.80
C THR A 472 2.40 -1.33 15.43
N THR A 473 2.08 -1.77 16.64
CA THR A 473 2.83 -2.83 17.34
C THR A 473 2.27 -4.22 17.05
N GLN A 474 1.05 -4.34 16.57
CA GLN A 474 0.31 -5.60 16.43
C GLN A 474 0.97 -6.62 15.51
N ILE A 475 1.72 -6.14 14.53
CA ILE A 475 2.36 -6.97 13.49
C ILE A 475 3.83 -7.30 13.86
N ILE A 476 4.41 -6.58 14.83
CA ILE A 476 5.79 -6.77 15.24
C ILE A 476 5.88 -8.03 16.09
N PRO A 477 6.81 -8.97 15.79
CA PRO A 477 7.01 -10.16 16.60
C PRO A 477 7.36 -9.84 18.07
N GLY A 478 6.73 -10.56 19.00
CA GLY A 478 6.93 -10.37 20.45
C GLY A 478 8.39 -10.28 20.90
N PRO A 479 9.29 -11.19 20.45
CA PRO A 479 10.71 -11.14 20.82
C PRO A 479 11.44 -9.84 20.40
N LEU A 480 10.99 -9.17 19.31
CA LEU A 480 11.52 -7.87 18.93
C LEU A 480 10.97 -6.76 19.84
N LEU A 481 9.67 -6.84 20.18
CA LEU A 481 9.05 -5.88 21.10
C LEU A 481 9.71 -5.88 22.49
N ASP A 482 10.08 -7.06 23.01
CA ASP A 482 10.74 -7.21 24.31
C ASP A 482 12.10 -6.52 24.39
N ARG A 483 12.75 -6.24 23.25
CA ARG A 483 14.04 -5.55 23.17
C ARG A 483 13.93 -4.05 22.90
N MET A 484 12.70 -3.56 22.75
CA MET A 484 12.44 -2.15 22.39
C MET A 484 11.68 -1.44 23.49
N GLU A 485 12.09 -0.22 23.78
CA GLU A 485 11.30 0.73 24.56
C GLU A 485 10.33 1.45 23.64
N LEU A 486 9.03 1.19 23.82
CA LEU A 486 7.99 1.77 23.01
C LEU A 486 7.66 3.18 23.47
N ILE A 487 7.78 4.16 22.56
CA ILE A 487 7.36 5.54 22.80
C ILE A 487 6.21 5.85 21.85
N GLU A 488 5.02 6.05 22.39
CA GLU A 488 3.85 6.38 21.60
C GLU A 488 3.89 7.84 21.10
N VAL A 489 3.79 8.00 19.80
CA VAL A 489 3.70 9.28 19.10
C VAL A 489 2.26 9.47 18.65
N ASN A 490 1.49 10.20 19.44
CA ASN A 490 0.08 10.41 19.21
C ASN A 490 -0.22 11.35 18.05
N SER A 491 -1.49 11.39 17.65
CA SER A 491 -2.04 12.34 16.67
C SER A 491 -1.86 13.78 17.14
N TYR A 492 -1.62 14.68 16.19
CA TYR A 492 -1.57 16.12 16.47
C TYR A 492 -2.97 16.71 16.61
N THR A 493 -3.10 17.66 17.56
CA THR A 493 -4.26 18.56 17.64
C THR A 493 -4.26 19.56 16.48
N GLU A 494 -5.38 20.21 16.22
CA GLU A 494 -5.46 21.26 15.19
C GLU A 494 -4.51 22.44 15.48
N ASN A 495 -4.39 22.81 16.75
CA ASN A 495 -3.46 23.85 17.17
C ASN A 495 -1.99 23.45 16.96
N GLU A 496 -1.62 22.20 17.28
CA GLU A 496 -0.30 21.68 16.99
C GLU A 496 -0.03 21.67 15.47
N LYS A 497 -1.01 21.20 14.67
CA LYS A 497 -0.91 21.23 13.19
C LYS A 497 -0.75 22.65 12.66
N PHE A 498 -1.45 23.62 13.25
CA PHE A 498 -1.35 25.04 12.88
C PHE A 498 0.05 25.58 13.13
N HIS A 499 0.61 25.35 14.33
CA HIS A 499 1.95 25.77 14.66
C HIS A 499 3.00 25.05 13.80
N ILE A 500 2.86 23.75 13.62
CA ILE A 500 3.75 22.98 12.73
C ILE A 500 3.68 23.52 11.29
N ALA A 501 2.49 23.83 10.80
CA ALA A 501 2.33 24.41 9.46
C ALA A 501 3.03 25.77 9.34
N LYS A 502 2.77 26.67 10.30
CA LYS A 502 3.26 28.05 10.30
C LYS A 502 4.75 28.13 10.49
N ASP A 503 5.29 27.42 11.49
CA ASP A 503 6.67 27.60 11.94
C ASP A 503 7.66 26.74 11.13
N TYR A 504 7.20 25.59 10.57
CA TYR A 504 8.10 24.64 9.89
C TYR A 504 7.71 24.36 8.44
N LEU A 505 6.43 24.01 8.16
CA LEU A 505 6.07 23.47 6.83
C LEU A 505 6.03 24.57 5.77
N VAL A 506 5.50 25.75 6.11
CA VAL A 506 5.37 26.87 5.15
C VAL A 506 6.76 27.29 4.66
N GLY A 507 7.70 27.54 5.58
CA GLY A 507 9.07 27.93 5.24
C GLY A 507 9.74 26.87 4.35
N LYS A 508 9.67 25.61 4.78
CA LYS A 508 10.24 24.46 4.05
C LYS A 508 9.64 24.30 2.64
N GLN A 509 8.31 24.49 2.49
CA GLN A 509 7.68 24.36 1.17
C GLN A 509 7.91 25.56 0.27
N ILE A 510 8.07 26.76 0.82
CA ILE A 510 8.47 27.96 0.07
C ILE A 510 9.85 27.73 -0.55
N GLU A 511 10.84 27.34 0.26
CA GLU A 511 12.19 27.06 -0.19
C GLU A 511 12.25 25.93 -1.22
N ARG A 512 11.57 24.81 -0.94
CA ARG A 512 11.54 23.63 -1.82
C ARG A 512 10.95 23.91 -3.20
N ASN A 513 10.04 24.88 -3.30
CA ASN A 513 9.42 25.28 -4.57
C ASN A 513 10.10 26.49 -5.21
N GLY A 514 11.30 26.88 -4.75
CA GLY A 514 12.10 27.96 -5.34
C GLY A 514 11.53 29.35 -5.11
N LEU A 515 10.68 29.51 -4.10
CA LEU A 515 10.11 30.79 -3.70
C LEU A 515 10.86 31.36 -2.51
N THR A 516 10.70 32.68 -2.27
CA THR A 516 11.18 33.36 -1.07
C THR A 516 9.98 33.80 -0.21
N PRO A 517 10.19 34.03 1.11
CA PRO A 517 9.13 34.52 2.00
C PRO A 517 8.52 35.87 1.57
N GLN A 518 9.25 36.66 0.77
CA GLN A 518 8.75 37.93 0.21
C GLN A 518 7.82 37.74 -0.99
N GLN A 519 7.84 36.57 -1.63
CA GLN A 519 7.04 36.28 -2.83
C GLN A 519 5.70 35.66 -2.53
N ILE A 520 5.56 34.96 -1.38
CA ILE A 520 4.30 34.36 -0.97
C ILE A 520 4.09 34.52 0.53
N VAL A 521 2.85 34.83 0.91
CA VAL A 521 2.44 34.98 2.32
C VAL A 521 1.13 34.24 2.54
N PHE A 522 1.10 33.37 3.54
CA PHE A 522 -0.09 32.67 4.01
C PHE A 522 -0.70 33.43 5.19
N SER A 523 -2.00 33.65 5.20
CA SER A 523 -2.70 34.13 6.40
C SER A 523 -2.94 32.97 7.36
N ASP A 524 -3.00 33.26 8.66
CA ASP A 524 -3.27 32.27 9.71
C ASP A 524 -4.59 31.53 9.45
N LYS A 525 -5.67 32.28 9.16
CA LYS A 525 -6.96 31.71 8.76
C LYS A 525 -6.92 30.80 7.54
N CYS A 526 -6.00 31.05 6.60
CA CYS A 526 -5.80 30.16 5.47
C CYS A 526 -5.21 28.82 5.89
N LEU A 527 -4.25 28.81 6.81
CA LEU A 527 -3.65 27.59 7.32
C LEU A 527 -4.69 26.79 8.12
N GLU A 528 -5.47 27.44 8.99
CA GLU A 528 -6.58 26.82 9.72
C GLU A 528 -7.58 26.18 8.73
N LYS A 529 -7.96 26.89 7.67
CA LYS A 529 -8.87 26.38 6.66
C LYS A 529 -8.28 25.19 5.87
N ILE A 530 -6.98 25.17 5.59
CA ILE A 530 -6.31 24.02 4.96
C ILE A 530 -6.40 22.80 5.88
N ILE A 531 -6.15 22.99 7.17
CA ILE A 531 -6.20 21.92 8.18
C ILE A 531 -7.61 21.35 8.26
N HIS A 532 -8.62 22.20 8.34
CA HIS A 532 -10.00 21.84 8.62
C HIS A 532 -10.73 21.25 7.40
N ASN A 533 -10.59 21.88 6.21
CA ASN A 533 -11.41 21.59 5.03
C ASN A 533 -10.69 20.85 3.91
N TYR A 534 -9.35 20.73 3.98
CA TYR A 534 -8.58 20.09 2.90
C TYR A 534 -7.71 18.92 3.36
N THR A 535 -7.62 18.66 4.69
CA THR A 535 -6.85 17.54 5.23
C THR A 535 -7.63 16.78 6.30
N ARG A 536 -7.53 15.44 6.25
CA ARG A 536 -8.06 14.53 7.26
C ARG A 536 -6.97 13.49 7.54
N GLU A 537 -6.20 13.73 8.59
CA GLU A 537 -5.04 12.89 8.93
C GLU A 537 -4.63 13.08 10.39
N ALA A 538 -4.04 12.03 10.98
CA ALA A 538 -3.47 12.08 12.32
C ALA A 538 -2.22 12.97 12.40
N GLY A 539 -1.40 12.95 11.38
CA GLY A 539 -0.16 13.74 11.26
C GLY A 539 -0.30 15.01 10.41
N VAL A 540 0.78 15.37 9.71
CA VAL A 540 0.86 16.59 8.88
C VAL A 540 1.37 16.33 7.46
N ARG A 541 1.36 15.07 6.98
CA ARG A 541 1.91 14.72 5.67
C ARG A 541 1.08 15.26 4.50
N ASN A 542 -0.25 15.16 4.59
CA ASN A 542 -1.14 15.74 3.59
C ASN A 542 -1.18 17.26 3.70
N LEU A 543 -1.10 17.81 4.92
CA LEU A 543 -0.99 19.25 5.16
C LEU A 543 0.25 19.82 4.46
N GLU A 544 1.40 19.18 4.62
CA GLU A 544 2.63 19.54 3.92
C GLU A 544 2.44 19.51 2.39
N ARG A 545 1.78 18.48 1.88
CA ARG A 545 1.46 18.33 0.45
C ARG A 545 0.55 19.45 -0.04
N ARG A 546 -0.51 19.79 0.71
CA ARG A 546 -1.44 20.88 0.34
C ARG A 546 -0.77 22.25 0.34
N ILE A 547 0.07 22.52 1.33
CA ILE A 547 0.90 23.75 1.34
C ILE A 547 1.82 23.77 0.11
N GLY A 548 2.44 22.65 -0.24
CA GLY A 548 3.25 22.52 -1.45
C GLY A 548 2.45 22.73 -2.74
N ASP A 549 1.20 22.24 -2.81
CA ASP A 549 0.29 22.49 -3.96
C ASP A 549 0.03 23.98 -4.13
N VAL A 550 -0.21 24.71 -3.03
CA VAL A 550 -0.39 26.16 -3.05
C VAL A 550 0.89 26.85 -3.52
N CYS A 551 2.06 26.46 -2.97
CA CYS A 551 3.35 27.04 -3.36
C CYS A 551 3.65 26.84 -4.85
N ARG A 552 3.39 25.63 -5.42
CA ARG A 552 3.60 25.37 -6.86
C ARG A 552 2.74 26.25 -7.75
N LYS A 553 1.45 26.39 -7.44
CA LYS A 553 0.55 27.27 -8.20
C LYS A 553 0.89 28.74 -8.01
N ALA A 554 1.36 29.12 -6.83
CA ALA A 554 1.84 30.47 -6.58
C ALA A 554 3.13 30.76 -7.37
N ALA A 555 4.07 29.82 -7.42
CA ALA A 555 5.31 29.96 -8.20
C ALA A 555 5.00 30.19 -9.69
N ARG A 556 4.09 29.39 -10.27
CA ARG A 556 3.61 29.60 -11.64
C ARG A 556 3.04 31.00 -11.84
N LYS A 557 2.13 31.42 -10.95
CA LYS A 557 1.47 32.72 -11.03
C LYS A 557 2.45 33.88 -10.87
N TYR A 558 3.48 33.70 -10.02
CA TYR A 558 4.53 34.72 -9.84
C TYR A 558 5.38 34.89 -11.10
N LEU A 559 5.73 33.79 -11.78
CA LEU A 559 6.47 33.83 -13.04
C LEU A 559 5.65 34.46 -14.18
N GLU A 560 4.34 34.21 -14.21
CA GLU A 560 3.45 34.80 -15.22
C GLU A 560 3.28 36.32 -15.05
N LYS A 561 3.17 36.82 -13.84
CA LYS A 561 2.81 38.20 -13.54
C LYS A 561 3.96 39.10 -13.08
N LYS A 562 5.05 38.55 -12.53
CA LYS A 562 6.22 39.25 -11.95
C LYS A 562 5.87 40.40 -10.98
N GLN A 563 4.72 40.37 -10.32
CA GLN A 563 4.22 41.42 -9.44
C GLN A 563 4.06 40.93 -8.01
N GLY A 564 4.65 41.63 -7.03
CA GLY A 564 4.44 41.65 -5.59
C GLY A 564 4.19 40.32 -4.86
N PRO A 565 4.10 40.30 -3.55
CA PRO A 565 3.83 39.06 -2.82
C PRO A 565 2.45 38.50 -3.12
N ILE A 566 2.39 37.20 -3.43
CA ILE A 566 1.13 36.49 -3.58
C ILE A 566 0.56 36.24 -2.19
N ARG A 567 -0.51 36.89 -1.86
CA ARG A 567 -1.22 36.68 -0.57
C ARG A 567 -2.25 35.59 -0.72
N VAL A 568 -2.08 34.52 0.05
CA VAL A 568 -3.02 33.40 0.13
C VAL A 568 -3.84 33.55 1.39
N ASN A 569 -5.16 33.66 1.23
CA ASN A 569 -6.13 33.80 2.29
C ASN A 569 -7.29 32.82 2.11
N GLU A 570 -8.17 32.72 3.09
CA GLU A 570 -9.32 31.80 3.07
C GLU A 570 -10.24 31.98 1.85
N GLY A 571 -10.42 33.23 1.37
CA GLY A 571 -11.32 33.57 0.26
C GLY A 571 -10.77 33.22 -1.13
N ASN A 572 -9.44 33.09 -1.27
CA ASN A 572 -8.82 32.72 -2.54
C ASN A 572 -8.25 31.29 -2.56
N LEU A 573 -8.34 30.55 -1.45
CA LEU A 573 -7.76 29.24 -1.29
C LEU A 573 -8.32 28.22 -2.29
N GLU A 574 -9.60 28.31 -2.62
CA GLU A 574 -10.26 27.46 -3.60
C GLU A 574 -9.61 27.52 -4.99
N LYS A 575 -9.04 28.66 -5.37
CA LYS A 575 -8.31 28.82 -6.64
C LYS A 575 -7.02 27.99 -6.67
N TYR A 576 -6.47 27.67 -5.50
CA TYR A 576 -5.23 26.88 -5.37
C TYR A 576 -5.51 25.40 -5.12
N LEU A 577 -6.48 25.05 -4.28
CA LEU A 577 -6.73 23.68 -3.86
C LEU A 577 -7.99 23.04 -4.46
N GLY A 578 -8.84 23.85 -5.13
CA GLY A 578 -10.15 23.41 -5.59
C GLY A 578 -11.19 23.47 -4.47
N LYS A 579 -12.37 22.90 -4.71
CA LYS A 579 -13.46 22.85 -3.73
C LYS A 579 -13.05 22.08 -2.49
N GLU A 580 -13.58 22.47 -1.35
CA GLU A 580 -13.43 21.76 -0.08
C GLU A 580 -13.89 20.31 -0.24
N ARG A 581 -13.09 19.38 0.27
CA ARG A 581 -13.33 17.94 0.11
C ARG A 581 -13.58 17.21 1.42
N VAL A 582 -13.27 17.88 2.54
CA VAL A 582 -13.42 17.32 3.87
C VAL A 582 -14.51 18.12 4.55
N SER A 583 -15.63 17.48 4.82
CA SER A 583 -16.62 17.95 5.77
C SER A 583 -16.58 16.97 6.93
N PHE A 584 -16.39 17.47 8.14
CA PHE A 584 -16.68 16.65 9.30
C PHE A 584 -18.20 16.56 9.42
N GLU A 585 -18.71 15.35 9.65
CA GLU A 585 -20.11 15.23 10.01
C GLU A 585 -20.31 15.90 11.37
N ASP A 586 -21.03 17.01 11.35
CA ASP A 586 -21.44 17.70 12.56
C ASP A 586 -22.26 16.78 13.46
N ALA A 587 -22.32 17.10 14.76
CA ALA A 587 -23.23 16.45 15.68
C ALA A 587 -24.66 16.46 15.10
N ASN A 588 -25.48 15.50 15.49
CA ASN A 588 -26.88 15.44 15.07
C ASN A 588 -27.55 16.79 15.39
N GLU A 589 -28.34 17.31 14.46
CA GLU A 589 -28.99 18.61 14.65
C GLU A 589 -30.13 18.53 15.65
N LYS A 590 -30.77 17.37 15.75
CA LYS A 590 -32.00 17.15 16.60
C LYS A 590 -31.87 15.86 17.39
N ASP A 591 -32.60 15.81 18.51
CA ASP A 591 -32.74 14.60 19.29
C ASP A 591 -33.65 13.62 18.55
N GLU A 592 -33.12 12.43 18.25
CA GLU A 592 -33.76 11.42 17.38
C GLU A 592 -33.85 10.07 18.07
N VAL A 593 -34.79 9.25 17.59
CA VAL A 593 -34.99 7.88 18.08
C VAL A 593 -34.13 6.94 17.24
N GLY A 594 -33.42 6.03 17.90
CA GLY A 594 -32.63 5.02 17.23
C GLY A 594 -31.33 5.50 16.60
N ILE A 595 -30.95 6.78 16.73
CA ILE A 595 -29.72 7.34 16.19
C ILE A 595 -28.82 7.81 17.32
N VAL A 596 -27.60 7.25 17.37
CA VAL A 596 -26.61 7.56 18.42
C VAL A 596 -25.22 7.75 17.80
N ARG A 597 -24.48 8.71 18.32
CA ARG A 597 -23.13 8.99 17.87
C ARG A 597 -22.09 8.27 18.73
N GLY A 598 -21.35 7.37 18.13
CA GLY A 598 -20.18 6.73 18.72
C GLY A 598 -18.88 7.43 18.33
N LEU A 599 -17.79 7.03 18.96
CA LEU A 599 -16.45 7.53 18.68
C LEU A 599 -15.54 6.36 18.25
N ALA A 600 -14.90 6.53 17.12
CA ALA A 600 -13.97 5.55 16.55
C ALA A 600 -12.55 6.08 16.50
N TRP A 601 -11.60 5.16 16.44
CA TRP A 601 -10.21 5.42 16.12
C TRP A 601 -9.85 4.72 14.82
N THR A 602 -9.17 5.43 13.94
CA THR A 602 -8.71 4.92 12.64
C THR A 602 -7.23 5.25 12.43
N SER A 603 -6.60 4.64 11.44
CA SER A 603 -5.21 4.92 11.06
C SER A 603 -4.98 6.39 10.63
N VAL A 604 -6.04 7.11 10.31
CA VAL A 604 -5.98 8.54 9.93
C VAL A 604 -6.36 9.50 11.06
N GLY A 605 -6.70 8.97 12.24
CA GLY A 605 -7.08 9.73 13.43
C GLY A 605 -8.42 9.29 14.01
N GLY A 606 -8.99 10.10 14.89
CA GLY A 606 -10.31 9.87 15.45
C GLY A 606 -11.42 10.24 14.47
N ASP A 607 -12.55 9.57 14.61
CA ASP A 607 -13.75 9.80 13.83
C ASP A 607 -15.02 9.63 14.66
N THR A 608 -16.13 10.18 14.19
CA THR A 608 -17.44 9.90 14.76
C THR A 608 -18.17 8.85 13.93
N LEU A 609 -18.85 7.95 14.59
CA LEU A 609 -19.68 6.92 13.94
C LEU A 609 -21.14 7.19 14.26
N GLN A 610 -21.95 7.40 13.25
CA GLN A 610 -23.40 7.39 13.42
C GLN A 610 -23.87 5.94 13.45
N ILE A 611 -24.58 5.55 14.48
CA ILE A 611 -25.21 4.24 14.61
C ILE A 611 -26.71 4.43 14.54
N GLU A 612 -27.32 3.80 13.57
CA GLU A 612 -28.74 3.85 13.31
C GLU A 612 -29.38 2.49 13.60
N VAL A 613 -30.45 2.49 14.35
CA VAL A 613 -31.24 1.28 14.58
C VAL A 613 -32.70 1.55 14.23
N ASN A 614 -33.25 0.71 13.40
CA ASN A 614 -34.65 0.72 13.05
C ASN A 614 -35.33 -0.59 13.49
N VAL A 615 -36.58 -0.48 13.89
CA VAL A 615 -37.41 -1.61 14.28
C VAL A 615 -38.50 -1.80 13.24
N MET A 616 -38.73 -3.04 12.83
CA MET A 616 -39.75 -3.40 11.85
C MET A 616 -40.44 -4.69 12.27
N PRO A 617 -41.69 -4.94 11.80
CA PRO A 617 -42.36 -6.25 12.01
C PRO A 617 -41.47 -7.39 11.49
N GLY A 618 -41.30 -8.44 12.30
CA GLY A 618 -40.39 -9.52 11.92
C GLY A 618 -40.51 -10.73 12.83
N LYS A 619 -39.42 -11.50 12.94
CA LYS A 619 -39.34 -12.77 13.69
C LYS A 619 -38.18 -12.78 14.71
N GLY A 620 -37.71 -11.63 15.17
CA GLY A 620 -36.67 -11.50 16.16
C GLY A 620 -35.24 -11.49 15.59
N ASN A 621 -35.07 -11.24 14.30
CA ASN A 621 -33.74 -11.20 13.67
C ASN A 621 -33.03 -9.88 13.96
N LEU A 622 -31.70 -9.95 14.11
CA LEU A 622 -30.83 -8.77 14.09
C LEU A 622 -30.13 -8.70 12.72
N LEU A 623 -30.56 -7.74 11.90
CA LEU A 623 -29.91 -7.42 10.64
C LEU A 623 -28.80 -6.40 10.89
N MET A 624 -27.63 -6.63 10.33
CA MET A 624 -26.45 -5.76 10.51
C MET A 624 -25.86 -5.37 9.15
N THR A 625 -25.71 -4.07 8.90
CA THR A 625 -25.14 -3.53 7.65
C THR A 625 -24.13 -2.41 7.97
N GLY A 626 -23.20 -2.12 7.04
CA GLY A 626 -22.17 -1.09 7.20
C GLY A 626 -20.75 -1.64 7.33
N GLN A 627 -20.47 -2.83 6.76
CA GLN A 627 -19.15 -3.52 6.77
C GLN A 627 -18.54 -3.64 8.18
N MET A 628 -19.34 -4.14 9.11
CA MET A 628 -18.86 -4.47 10.45
C MET A 628 -18.01 -5.74 10.44
N GLY A 629 -16.84 -5.68 11.07
CA GLY A 629 -16.00 -6.84 11.36
C GLY A 629 -16.60 -7.75 12.41
N ASP A 630 -15.97 -8.90 12.65
CA ASP A 630 -16.54 -9.95 13.49
C ASP A 630 -16.60 -9.54 14.97
N VAL A 631 -15.61 -8.81 15.47
CA VAL A 631 -15.61 -8.29 16.87
C VAL A 631 -16.75 -7.30 17.07
N MET A 632 -17.02 -6.44 16.10
CA MET A 632 -18.12 -5.46 16.18
C MET A 632 -19.49 -6.14 16.09
N LYS A 633 -19.64 -7.21 15.28
CA LYS A 633 -20.87 -8.02 15.22
C LYS A 633 -21.14 -8.74 16.53
N GLU A 634 -20.11 -9.32 17.14
CA GLU A 634 -20.20 -9.92 18.48
C GLU A 634 -20.63 -8.90 19.53
N SER A 635 -20.03 -7.71 19.51
CA SER A 635 -20.41 -6.61 20.40
C SER A 635 -21.87 -6.18 20.20
N ALA A 636 -22.38 -6.18 18.97
CA ALA A 636 -23.79 -5.90 18.68
C ALA A 636 -24.73 -6.99 19.24
N GLN A 637 -24.34 -8.26 19.19
CA GLN A 637 -25.10 -9.37 19.79
C GLN A 637 -25.13 -9.28 21.31
N ILE A 638 -24.00 -8.91 21.95
CA ILE A 638 -23.92 -8.67 23.39
C ILE A 638 -24.83 -7.50 23.77
N ALA A 639 -24.79 -6.41 23.00
CA ALA A 639 -25.63 -5.24 23.21
C ALA A 639 -27.13 -5.59 23.11
N LEU A 640 -27.54 -6.37 22.11
CA LEU A 640 -28.92 -6.83 21.97
C LEU A 640 -29.35 -7.71 23.14
N THR A 641 -28.50 -8.63 23.57
CA THR A 641 -28.79 -9.52 24.69
C THR A 641 -29.00 -8.71 25.98
N TYR A 642 -28.15 -7.71 26.21
CA TYR A 642 -28.32 -6.82 27.36
C TYR A 642 -29.62 -6.01 27.26
N VAL A 643 -29.91 -5.41 26.10
CA VAL A 643 -31.13 -4.62 25.89
C VAL A 643 -32.37 -5.49 26.15
N ARG A 644 -32.41 -6.73 25.63
CA ARG A 644 -33.48 -7.68 25.91
C ARG A 644 -33.68 -7.91 27.42
N SER A 645 -32.59 -8.01 28.18
CA SER A 645 -32.67 -8.29 29.64
C SER A 645 -33.23 -7.14 30.46
N ILE A 646 -33.11 -5.88 29.99
CA ILE A 646 -33.60 -4.69 30.71
C ILE A 646 -34.94 -4.16 30.16
N CYS A 647 -35.40 -4.64 29.01
CA CYS A 647 -36.66 -4.18 28.39
C CYS A 647 -37.89 -4.26 29.28
N PRO A 648 -38.03 -5.26 30.17
CA PRO A 648 -39.17 -5.25 31.15
C PRO A 648 -39.23 -4.02 32.01
N ASP A 649 -38.10 -3.44 32.39
CA ASP A 649 -38.03 -2.21 33.23
C ASP A 649 -38.52 -0.97 32.45
N TYR A 650 -38.58 -1.05 31.12
CA TYR A 650 -39.06 0.00 30.22
C TYR A 650 -40.46 -0.27 29.65
N GLN A 651 -41.22 -1.18 30.25
CA GLN A 651 -42.60 -1.53 29.83
C GLN A 651 -42.69 -2.07 28.39
N VAL A 652 -41.64 -2.67 27.90
CA VAL A 652 -41.60 -3.38 26.58
C VAL A 652 -42.12 -4.79 26.84
N ALA A 653 -43.06 -5.26 25.99
CA ALA A 653 -43.67 -6.58 26.13
C ALA A 653 -42.64 -7.69 25.96
N ASP A 654 -42.76 -8.78 26.70
CA ASP A 654 -41.81 -9.91 26.66
C ASP A 654 -41.69 -10.54 25.26
N ASP A 655 -42.80 -10.52 24.50
CA ASP A 655 -42.85 -11.06 23.14
C ASP A 655 -42.47 -10.06 22.05
N TYR A 656 -42.01 -8.85 22.44
CA TYR A 656 -41.65 -7.79 21.50
C TYR A 656 -40.62 -8.24 20.49
N PHE A 657 -39.55 -8.86 20.96
CA PHE A 657 -38.43 -9.32 20.09
C PHE A 657 -38.79 -10.55 19.25
N GLU A 658 -39.89 -11.24 19.54
CA GLU A 658 -40.39 -12.32 18.69
C GLU A 658 -41.20 -11.81 17.48
N LYS A 659 -41.74 -10.58 17.60
CA LYS A 659 -42.60 -9.93 16.61
C LYS A 659 -41.92 -8.84 15.81
N HIS A 660 -40.69 -8.46 16.19
CA HIS A 660 -39.98 -7.37 15.53
C HIS A 660 -38.54 -7.76 15.22
N ASP A 661 -38.10 -7.44 14.01
CA ASP A 661 -36.70 -7.48 13.60
C ASP A 661 -36.06 -6.10 13.90
N LEU A 662 -34.78 -6.13 14.29
CA LEU A 662 -33.97 -4.94 14.44
C LEU A 662 -32.97 -4.87 13.29
N HIS A 663 -32.86 -3.69 12.67
CA HIS A 663 -31.84 -3.44 11.68
C HIS A 663 -30.87 -2.39 12.22
N LEU A 664 -29.64 -2.79 12.49
CA LEU A 664 -28.54 -1.91 12.88
C LEU A 664 -27.72 -1.58 11.64
N HIS A 665 -27.58 -0.28 11.37
CA HIS A 665 -26.80 0.23 10.26
C HIS A 665 -25.75 1.20 10.75
N ILE A 666 -24.52 1.07 10.22
CA ILE A 666 -23.47 2.08 10.40
C ILE A 666 -23.14 2.64 9.03
N PRO A 667 -23.50 3.89 8.72
CA PRO A 667 -23.21 4.54 7.44
C PRO A 667 -21.73 4.48 7.03
N GLU A 668 -21.40 4.92 5.82
CA GLU A 668 -20.08 4.83 5.20
C GLU A 668 -19.62 3.38 4.96
N GLY A 669 -20.41 2.61 4.22
CA GLY A 669 -20.16 1.20 3.90
C GLY A 669 -18.88 0.92 3.10
N ALA A 670 -18.17 1.94 2.62
CA ALA A 670 -16.89 1.77 1.94
C ALA A 670 -15.70 1.56 2.90
N VAL A 671 -15.87 1.84 4.21
CA VAL A 671 -14.82 1.72 5.22
C VAL A 671 -15.12 0.56 6.16
N PRO A 672 -14.30 -0.49 6.20
CA PRO A 672 -14.44 -1.56 7.19
C PRO A 672 -14.33 -1.00 8.61
N LYS A 673 -15.22 -1.46 9.50
CA LYS A 673 -15.28 -1.03 10.89
C LYS A 673 -15.23 -2.26 11.78
N ASP A 674 -14.30 -2.26 12.75
CA ASP A 674 -14.20 -3.36 13.71
C ASP A 674 -13.78 -2.86 15.09
N GLY A 675 -14.16 -3.62 16.13
CA GLY A 675 -13.79 -3.32 17.51
C GLY A 675 -14.97 -3.30 18.47
N PRO A 676 -14.73 -3.59 19.77
CA PRO A 676 -15.80 -3.71 20.79
C PRO A 676 -16.24 -2.35 21.36
N SER A 677 -15.51 -1.27 21.10
CA SER A 677 -15.69 0.05 21.77
C SER A 677 -16.98 0.81 21.39
N ALA A 678 -17.76 0.30 20.45
CA ALA A 678 -19.08 0.82 20.07
C ALA A 678 -20.23 0.15 20.85
N GLY A 679 -19.93 -0.78 21.76
CA GLY A 679 -20.94 -1.59 22.44
C GLY A 679 -21.99 -0.79 23.17
N ILE A 680 -21.61 0.21 23.99
CA ILE A 680 -22.57 1.08 24.68
C ILE A 680 -23.39 1.93 23.71
N THR A 681 -22.80 2.35 22.60
CA THR A 681 -23.46 3.13 21.55
C THR A 681 -24.55 2.31 20.86
N MET A 682 -24.22 1.07 20.48
CA MET A 682 -25.17 0.12 19.86
C MET A 682 -26.31 -0.23 20.82
N ALA A 683 -26.00 -0.50 22.11
CA ALA A 683 -27.01 -0.77 23.12
C ALA A 683 -27.97 0.43 23.35
N THR A 684 -27.42 1.64 23.38
CA THR A 684 -28.20 2.86 23.50
C THR A 684 -29.11 3.08 22.29
N ALA A 685 -28.60 2.85 21.08
CA ALA A 685 -29.38 2.99 19.84
C ALA A 685 -30.51 1.94 19.75
N MET A 686 -30.21 0.69 20.12
CA MET A 686 -31.23 -0.40 20.17
C MET A 686 -32.30 -0.09 21.21
N LEU A 687 -31.92 0.32 22.43
CA LEU A 687 -32.88 0.66 23.48
C LEU A 687 -33.73 1.86 23.08
N SER A 688 -33.13 2.89 22.45
CA SER A 688 -33.86 4.03 21.92
C SER A 688 -34.90 3.61 20.88
N ALA A 689 -34.54 2.79 19.92
CA ALA A 689 -35.41 2.30 18.84
C ALA A 689 -36.57 1.46 19.40
N VAL A 690 -36.31 0.59 20.40
CA VAL A 690 -37.32 -0.28 21.01
C VAL A 690 -38.29 0.48 21.90
N THR A 691 -37.78 1.47 22.67
CA THR A 691 -38.62 2.23 23.62
C THR A 691 -39.25 3.49 23.02
N GLY A 692 -38.83 3.90 21.81
CA GLY A 692 -39.25 5.16 21.19
C GLY A 692 -38.72 6.42 21.87
N ARG A 693 -37.78 6.31 22.83
CA ARG A 693 -37.19 7.45 23.53
C ARG A 693 -36.10 8.08 22.69
N LYS A 694 -36.08 9.41 22.65
CA LYS A 694 -35.07 10.16 21.90
C LYS A 694 -33.75 10.20 22.64
N VAL A 695 -32.66 10.16 21.87
CA VAL A 695 -31.28 10.34 22.32
C VAL A 695 -30.86 11.78 22.06
N LEU A 696 -30.14 12.37 23.00
CA LEU A 696 -29.63 13.74 22.90
C LEU A 696 -28.66 13.92 21.74
N ALA A 697 -28.88 14.89 20.87
CA ALA A 697 -28.18 15.14 19.64
C ALA A 697 -26.67 15.42 19.81
N LYS A 698 -26.30 16.13 20.90
CA LYS A 698 -24.90 16.57 21.12
C LYS A 698 -24.15 15.69 22.13
N VAL A 699 -24.58 14.44 22.28
CA VAL A 699 -23.92 13.42 23.08
C VAL A 699 -23.25 12.43 22.20
N ALA A 700 -21.98 12.11 22.48
CA ALA A 700 -21.28 10.99 21.90
C ALA A 700 -20.79 10.06 23.01
N MET A 701 -20.55 8.81 22.67
CA MET A 701 -20.13 7.82 23.65
C MET A 701 -19.17 6.80 23.08
N THR A 702 -18.38 6.20 23.95
CA THR A 702 -17.50 5.08 23.61
C THR A 702 -17.33 4.20 24.83
N GLY A 703 -17.38 2.89 24.63
CA GLY A 703 -17.23 1.89 25.69
C GLY A 703 -17.58 0.51 25.18
N GLU A 704 -16.87 -0.49 25.68
CA GLU A 704 -17.25 -1.89 25.51
C GLU A 704 -18.31 -2.26 26.53
N ILE A 705 -19.29 -3.05 26.13
CA ILE A 705 -20.38 -3.51 26.98
C ILE A 705 -20.24 -5.00 27.31
N THR A 706 -20.61 -5.37 28.53
CA THR A 706 -20.77 -6.77 28.93
C THR A 706 -22.23 -7.19 28.96
N LEU A 707 -22.51 -8.49 28.97
CA LEU A 707 -23.88 -9.05 29.09
C LEU A 707 -24.64 -8.55 30.33
N ARG A 708 -23.94 -8.01 31.33
CA ARG A 708 -24.53 -7.46 32.57
C ARG A 708 -24.51 -5.93 32.58
N GLY A 709 -24.32 -5.28 31.44
CA GLY A 709 -24.36 -3.82 31.34
C GLY A 709 -23.15 -3.09 31.95
N ARG A 710 -22.06 -3.77 32.32
CA ARG A 710 -20.83 -3.09 32.76
C ARG A 710 -20.13 -2.47 31.57
N VAL A 711 -19.58 -1.27 31.77
CA VAL A 711 -18.80 -0.55 30.78
C VAL A 711 -17.31 -0.82 31.01
N LEU A 712 -16.64 -1.36 30.00
CA LEU A 712 -15.22 -1.70 30.04
C LEU A 712 -14.38 -0.61 29.35
N PRO A 713 -13.08 -0.48 29.72
CA PRO A 713 -12.19 0.52 29.17
C PRO A 713 -11.89 0.28 27.69
N ILE A 714 -11.51 1.35 27.00
CA ILE A 714 -11.24 1.35 25.56
C ILE A 714 -9.86 1.98 25.25
N GLY A 715 -9.32 1.68 24.06
CA GLY A 715 -8.13 2.31 23.56
C GLY A 715 -8.41 3.51 22.63
N GLY A 716 -7.37 4.26 22.29
CA GLY A 716 -7.43 5.41 21.37
C GLY A 716 -8.28 6.58 21.89
N LEU A 717 -8.28 6.80 23.21
CA LEU A 717 -9.15 7.79 23.84
C LEU A 717 -8.83 9.22 23.37
N LYS A 718 -7.55 9.58 23.20
CA LYS A 718 -7.15 10.93 22.75
C LYS A 718 -7.77 11.24 21.38
N GLU A 719 -7.65 10.35 20.45
CA GLU A 719 -8.18 10.50 19.09
C GLU A 719 -9.71 10.61 19.09
N LYS A 720 -10.37 9.81 19.91
CA LYS A 720 -11.84 9.83 20.06
C LYS A 720 -12.34 11.16 20.63
N ILE A 721 -11.67 11.70 21.65
CA ILE A 721 -12.03 13.01 22.24
C ILE A 721 -11.76 14.14 21.25
N LEU A 722 -10.66 14.08 20.48
CA LEU A 722 -10.41 15.03 19.40
C LEU A 722 -11.51 15.00 18.34
N ALA A 723 -11.96 13.80 17.93
CA ALA A 723 -13.05 13.66 16.97
C ALA A 723 -14.37 14.25 17.51
N ALA A 724 -14.70 13.99 18.77
CA ALA A 724 -15.87 14.57 19.41
C ALA A 724 -15.83 16.12 19.42
N LYS A 725 -14.65 16.69 19.69
CA LYS A 725 -14.45 18.15 19.67
C LYS A 725 -14.64 18.73 18.27
N MET A 726 -14.07 18.08 17.25
CA MET A 726 -14.19 18.49 15.85
C MET A 726 -15.62 18.39 15.32
N ALA A 727 -16.39 17.40 15.79
CA ALA A 727 -17.81 17.23 15.47
C ALA A 727 -18.75 18.12 16.31
N HIS A 728 -18.22 19.09 17.05
CA HIS A 728 -18.99 20.00 17.90
C HIS A 728 -19.90 19.31 18.93
N ILE A 729 -19.52 18.11 19.37
CA ILE A 729 -20.17 17.41 20.49
C ILE A 729 -20.00 18.24 21.78
N LYS A 730 -20.99 18.22 22.63
CA LYS A 730 -20.93 18.93 23.94
C LYS A 730 -20.63 18.00 25.10
N LYS A 731 -21.18 16.78 25.09
CA LYS A 731 -21.03 15.80 26.16
C LYS A 731 -20.47 14.48 25.60
N VAL A 732 -19.50 13.93 26.30
CA VAL A 732 -18.89 12.63 25.91
C VAL A 732 -18.96 11.67 27.09
N LEU A 733 -19.55 10.50 26.88
CA LEU A 733 -19.59 9.43 27.86
C LEU A 733 -18.39 8.50 27.67
N VAL A 734 -17.59 8.34 28.72
CA VAL A 734 -16.31 7.62 28.71
C VAL A 734 -16.31 6.61 29.86
N PRO A 735 -15.72 5.40 29.67
CA PRO A 735 -15.62 4.43 30.73
C PRO A 735 -14.85 4.98 31.96
N ASP A 736 -15.36 4.75 33.17
CA ASP A 736 -14.73 5.22 34.41
C ASP A 736 -13.27 4.72 34.55
N LYS A 737 -12.97 3.55 34.06
CA LYS A 737 -11.59 2.98 34.07
C LYS A 737 -10.60 3.70 33.16
N ASN A 738 -11.06 4.55 32.22
CA ASN A 738 -10.21 5.41 31.40
C ASN A 738 -9.91 6.79 32.06
N ARG A 739 -10.20 6.99 33.35
CA ARG A 739 -9.82 8.22 34.07
C ARG A 739 -8.31 8.52 34.02
N PRO A 740 -7.43 7.53 34.18
CA PRO A 740 -5.99 7.79 34.05
C PRO A 740 -5.64 8.35 32.67
N ASP A 741 -6.16 7.72 31.59
CA ASP A 741 -5.91 8.17 30.22
C ASP A 741 -6.43 9.58 29.98
N MET A 742 -7.59 9.91 30.53
CA MET A 742 -8.16 11.27 30.47
C MET A 742 -7.33 12.30 31.22
N ALA A 743 -6.75 11.92 32.38
CA ALA A 743 -5.91 12.81 33.18
C ALA A 743 -4.61 13.19 32.44
N GLU A 744 -4.15 12.35 31.53
CA GLU A 744 -2.99 12.58 30.70
C GLU A 744 -3.23 13.52 29.52
N LEU A 745 -4.52 13.78 29.18
CA LEU A 745 -4.86 14.69 28.08
C LEU A 745 -4.66 16.15 28.50
N SER A 746 -4.13 16.94 27.55
CA SER A 746 -4.00 18.39 27.77
C SER A 746 -5.38 19.05 27.97
N LYS A 747 -5.43 20.07 28.82
CA LYS A 747 -6.63 20.87 29.05
C LYS A 747 -7.20 21.49 27.76
N GLU A 748 -6.36 21.69 26.77
CA GLU A 748 -6.76 22.18 25.46
C GLU A 748 -7.70 21.19 24.73
N ILE A 749 -7.43 19.89 24.82
CA ILE A 749 -8.24 18.84 24.17
C ILE A 749 -9.63 18.78 24.81
N THR A 750 -9.70 18.82 26.13
CA THR A 750 -10.96 18.67 26.91
C THR A 750 -11.76 19.95 27.02
N ARG A 751 -11.18 21.12 26.74
CA ARG A 751 -11.84 22.41 26.83
C ARG A 751 -13.07 22.50 25.92
N GLY A 752 -14.24 22.78 26.54
CA GLY A 752 -15.52 22.90 25.83
C GLY A 752 -16.29 21.58 25.69
N LEU A 753 -15.76 20.47 26.23
CA LEU A 753 -16.43 19.19 26.32
C LEU A 753 -16.79 18.88 27.78
N GLU A 754 -17.98 18.42 28.00
CA GLU A 754 -18.42 17.81 29.27
C GLU A 754 -18.08 16.32 29.21
N ILE A 755 -17.16 15.87 30.06
CA ILE A 755 -16.75 14.47 30.13
C ILE A 755 -17.47 13.80 31.30
N VAL A 756 -18.29 12.80 30.97
CA VAL A 756 -19.02 12.03 31.98
C VAL A 756 -18.46 10.62 32.04
N TYR A 757 -18.05 10.20 33.21
CA TYR A 757 -17.50 8.87 33.44
C TYR A 757 -18.60 7.89 33.82
N VAL A 758 -18.71 6.77 33.14
CA VAL A 758 -19.74 5.77 33.27
C VAL A 758 -19.16 4.40 33.63
N LYS A 759 -19.82 3.69 34.57
CA LYS A 759 -19.43 2.33 35.03
C LYS A 759 -20.37 1.27 34.48
N ASN A 760 -21.59 1.62 34.21
CA ASN A 760 -22.64 0.72 33.75
C ASN A 760 -23.58 1.43 32.77
N MET A 761 -24.44 0.65 32.12
CA MET A 761 -25.37 1.17 31.12
C MET A 761 -26.49 2.04 31.74
N ASP A 762 -26.84 1.86 33.01
CA ASP A 762 -27.86 2.72 33.67
C ASP A 762 -27.40 4.17 33.70
N GLU A 763 -26.12 4.40 34.00
CA GLU A 763 -25.49 5.71 33.93
C GLU A 763 -25.48 6.28 32.52
N VAL A 764 -25.17 5.42 31.51
CA VAL A 764 -25.19 5.81 30.07
C VAL A 764 -26.60 6.23 29.67
N ILE A 765 -27.61 5.43 30.01
CA ILE A 765 -29.02 5.71 29.69
C ILE A 765 -29.49 7.01 30.33
N LYS A 766 -29.14 7.23 31.58
CA LYS A 766 -29.50 8.46 32.30
C LYS A 766 -28.95 9.74 31.64
N GLU A 767 -27.74 9.67 31.12
CA GLU A 767 -27.02 10.80 30.52
C GLU A 767 -27.28 10.99 29.02
N ALA A 768 -27.73 9.96 28.32
CA ALA A 768 -27.91 9.95 26.87
C ALA A 768 -29.35 10.24 26.42
N PHE A 769 -30.36 9.88 27.22
CA PHE A 769 -31.75 10.06 26.82
C PHE A 769 -32.32 11.40 27.28
N VAL A 770 -33.33 11.87 26.51
CA VAL A 770 -34.13 13.06 26.86
C VAL A 770 -35.03 12.77 28.04
#